data_be2eac9317543fc527f28f88c6659a67
#
_entry.id   be2eac9317543fc527f28f88c6659a67
#
_cell.length_a   1.000
_cell.length_b   1.000
_cell.length_c   1.000
_cell.angle_alpha   90.00
_cell.angle_beta   90.00
_cell.angle_gamma   90.00
#
_symmetry.space_group_name_H-M   'P 1'
#
loop_
_entity.id
_entity.type
_entity.pdbx_description
1 polymer ?
#
loop_
_entity_poly.entity_id
_entity_poly.type
_entity_poly.pdbx_seq_one_letter_code
_entity_poly.pdbx_strand_id
1 'polypeptide(L)'
;MNWKICIYKLFKMKNIFSFLLLISGTHFIQAQNNNNKVKDSIAKDSLEMQTKRNELQTVEIVGRSTKKYNSDYSFAATKIAALNKDIPQSISTITKELIADKGAFYLADAVKMSSGVIPASYYNQYTIRGISQNEEGQIINGMRTRQYYFLQPLTSNIERVEVIKGPSSATFSSVDPGGSINMVTKKPLAIDRKEISMSVGSFSTLRGTLDFTGPLNESKTLLYRVNGAYQQAKSFRDLVNNKSFLISPSFSYIPNEKTAINTELILSDMTGILDRGQPIFGAVAGKTSLNKTPISLNLGAPSDFFKSKEMILMTNFAHKFNSKIGFNASYMKQTWTEDLQEHRTTNAFAVDMNNQPVTSLAMMQFVQRQQNWDIDNLSAYLNFDLKTGKLHHKLLTGYDLSSWNKNKGGGQNAARGYLLKDGTVASSFVLANASNYQTVTVDGVVMPKPNVDYFNLNNPIYRLTSPEDYTLNVRTALPSALTTTNAIYIQDQIQWEKFTFLLGLRNEWFEDITNYETNNELKVKKSALLPRIGITYAVNSAINVYTTYLEGYQPQSNTVTLMPQTASLPGGSLFDPLESDLKEVGIKTTFLNNSMSFNAAIYEIRQRNILMNANDPVNPDLLVTRGGERSRGFECDLAGYITPDWQINASYSYIDAEITKDNNPALIGARKQNTPKNSANLWTRYNFASDSDLQDFGIGIGMQYQSTKVPWFTRDFTLPDFTIFDAALFYKPNKSNVQIAVNAGNLLNKTYWLGAQNYLRLFPGSPRNVTLTVTYKF
;
A
#
# COMPACT_ATOMS: atom_id res chain seq x y z
N MET A 1 31.12 -17.48 7.55
CA MET A 1 31.32 -18.47 8.64
C MET A 1 30.12 -18.32 9.58
N ASN A 2 29.36 -19.35 9.76
CA ASN A 2 28.16 -19.59 10.62
C ASN A 2 26.84 -19.82 9.91
N TRP A 3 26.79 -20.82 9.07
CA TRP A 3 25.56 -21.46 8.60
C TRP A 3 24.94 -22.42 9.64
N LYS A 4 25.71 -22.85 10.65
CA LYS A 4 25.26 -23.82 11.67
C LYS A 4 24.29 -23.27 12.72
N ILE A 5 24.23 -21.96 12.92
CA ILE A 5 23.35 -21.35 13.97
C ILE A 5 21.92 -21.15 13.45
N CYS A 6 21.70 -21.05 12.16
CA CYS A 6 20.36 -20.91 11.58
C CYS A 6 19.54 -22.18 11.65
N ILE A 7 20.17 -23.34 11.51
CA ILE A 7 19.52 -24.66 11.52
C ILE A 7 19.11 -25.07 12.95
N TYR A 8 19.86 -24.66 13.97
CA TYR A 8 19.57 -25.05 15.37
C TYR A 8 18.37 -24.30 15.98
N LYS A 9 18.05 -23.10 15.51
CA LYS A 9 16.83 -22.36 15.93
C LYS A 9 15.55 -22.86 15.24
N LEU A 10 15.66 -23.47 14.06
CA LEU A 10 14.53 -24.12 13.36
C LEU A 10 14.06 -25.39 14.07
N PHE A 11 14.93 -26.08 14.82
CA PHE A 11 14.59 -27.33 15.50
C PHE A 11 13.84 -27.15 16.83
N LYS A 12 13.81 -25.94 17.44
CA LYS A 12 13.01 -25.66 18.64
C LYS A 12 11.54 -25.39 18.36
N MET A 13 11.14 -25.20 17.11
CA MET A 13 9.74 -25.02 16.67
C MET A 13 8.99 -26.34 16.40
N LYS A 14 9.61 -27.51 16.65
CA LYS A 14 8.99 -28.83 16.43
C LYS A 14 7.67 -29.05 17.17
N ASN A 15 7.46 -28.40 18.32
CA ASN A 15 6.29 -28.65 19.16
C ASN A 15 5.02 -27.89 18.74
N ILE A 16 5.12 -26.86 17.91
CA ILE A 16 3.93 -26.12 17.43
C ILE A 16 3.38 -26.75 16.15
N PHE A 17 4.24 -27.30 15.30
CA PHE A 17 3.81 -27.99 14.09
C PHE A 17 3.19 -29.38 14.35
N SER A 18 3.60 -30.06 15.42
CA SER A 18 3.02 -31.35 15.81
C SER A 18 1.60 -31.25 16.36
N PHE A 19 1.21 -30.10 16.92
CA PHE A 19 -0.15 -29.89 17.44
C PHE A 19 -1.18 -29.62 16.32
N LEU A 20 -0.75 -29.05 15.21
CA LEU A 20 -1.61 -28.83 14.02
C LEU A 20 -1.80 -30.09 13.18
N LEU A 21 -0.88 -31.06 13.22
CA LEU A 21 -0.97 -32.32 12.50
C LEU A 21 -1.83 -33.38 13.22
N LEU A 22 -2.01 -33.28 14.54
CA LEU A 22 -2.80 -34.24 15.33
C LEU A 22 -4.32 -34.01 15.30
N ILE A 23 -4.77 -32.82 14.93
CA ILE A 23 -6.22 -32.51 14.76
C ILE A 23 -6.74 -32.95 13.37
N SER A 24 -5.86 -33.16 12.39
CA SER A 24 -6.23 -33.51 11.01
C SER A 24 -6.41 -35.02 10.76
N GLY A 25 -6.04 -35.87 11.74
CA GLY A 25 -5.96 -37.34 11.51
C GLY A 25 -7.26 -38.12 11.64
N THR A 26 -8.34 -37.56 12.21
CA THR A 26 -9.54 -38.34 12.54
C THR A 26 -10.77 -38.04 11.67
N HIS A 27 -10.74 -37.07 10.80
CA HIS A 27 -11.89 -36.72 9.91
C HIS A 27 -11.68 -37.03 8.43
N PHE A 28 -10.57 -37.65 8.04
CA PHE A 28 -10.28 -37.95 6.64
C PHE A 28 -11.07 -39.11 6.02
N ILE A 29 -11.81 -39.89 6.79
CA ILE A 29 -12.44 -41.13 6.31
C ILE A 29 -13.92 -40.95 5.92
N GLN A 30 -14.61 -39.88 6.31
CA GLN A 30 -16.03 -39.68 5.94
C GLN A 30 -16.29 -38.72 4.75
N ALA A 31 -15.26 -38.03 4.24
CA ALA A 31 -15.42 -37.03 3.17
C ALA A 31 -15.45 -37.61 1.74
N GLN A 32 -15.38 -38.91 1.56
CA GLN A 32 -15.26 -39.52 0.21
C GLN A 32 -16.57 -39.68 -0.57
N ASN A 33 -17.74 -39.57 0.03
CA ASN A 33 -19.00 -39.91 -0.65
C ASN A 33 -19.89 -38.75 -1.17
N ASN A 34 -19.55 -37.46 -0.91
CA ASN A 34 -20.30 -36.32 -1.47
C ASN A 34 -19.58 -35.61 -2.63
N ASN A 35 -18.60 -36.26 -3.24
CA ASN A 35 -17.66 -35.66 -4.18
C ASN A 35 -18.19 -35.41 -5.60
N ASN A 36 -19.38 -35.94 -6.02
CA ASN A 36 -19.75 -35.88 -7.43
C ASN A 36 -20.31 -34.54 -7.90
N LYS A 37 -21.13 -33.84 -7.08
CA LYS A 37 -21.66 -32.51 -7.47
C LYS A 37 -20.62 -31.39 -7.40
N VAL A 38 -19.68 -31.46 -6.46
CA VAL A 38 -18.56 -30.51 -6.35
C VAL A 38 -17.49 -30.81 -7.39
N LYS A 39 -17.25 -32.08 -7.73
CA LYS A 39 -16.37 -32.47 -8.84
C LYS A 39 -16.83 -31.91 -10.18
N ASP A 40 -18.15 -31.86 -10.44
CA ASP A 40 -18.71 -31.33 -11.69
C ASP A 40 -18.57 -29.81 -11.77
N SER A 41 -18.68 -29.06 -10.66
CA SER A 41 -18.49 -27.60 -10.67
C SER A 41 -17.00 -27.23 -10.73
N ILE A 42 -16.13 -27.94 -10.02
CA ILE A 42 -14.68 -27.73 -10.06
C ILE A 42 -14.09 -28.22 -11.39
N ALA A 43 -14.58 -29.33 -11.93
CA ALA A 43 -14.20 -29.82 -13.24
C ALA A 43 -14.70 -28.90 -14.36
N LYS A 44 -15.90 -28.32 -14.24
CA LYS A 44 -16.42 -27.34 -15.18
C LYS A 44 -15.64 -26.03 -15.14
N ASP A 45 -15.31 -25.54 -13.95
CA ASP A 45 -14.42 -24.38 -13.77
C ASP A 45 -13.00 -24.64 -14.29
N SER A 46 -12.46 -25.86 -14.09
CA SER A 46 -11.13 -26.24 -14.59
C SER A 46 -11.12 -26.49 -16.10
N LEU A 47 -12.22 -27.01 -16.68
CA LEU A 47 -12.37 -27.16 -18.12
C LEU A 47 -12.60 -25.79 -18.79
N GLU A 48 -13.36 -24.92 -18.18
CA GLU A 48 -13.54 -23.52 -18.59
C GLU A 48 -12.22 -22.74 -18.49
N MET A 49 -11.38 -23.01 -17.49
CA MET A 49 -10.02 -22.48 -17.41
C MET A 49 -9.08 -23.10 -18.47
N GLN A 50 -9.19 -24.37 -18.78
CA GLN A 50 -8.36 -25.00 -19.84
C GLN A 50 -8.76 -24.53 -21.24
N THR A 51 -10.04 -24.34 -21.52
CA THR A 51 -10.53 -23.74 -22.78
C THR A 51 -10.11 -22.27 -22.88
N LYS A 52 -10.17 -21.51 -21.78
CA LYS A 52 -9.70 -20.11 -21.71
C LYS A 52 -8.18 -19.97 -21.71
N ARG A 53 -7.39 -21.04 -21.47
CA ARG A 53 -5.93 -21.03 -21.58
C ARG A 53 -5.44 -20.62 -22.98
N ASN A 54 -6.21 -20.89 -24.01
CA ASN A 54 -5.93 -20.49 -25.38
C ASN A 54 -6.49 -19.08 -25.73
N GLU A 55 -7.31 -18.49 -24.89
CA GLU A 55 -7.94 -17.17 -25.09
C GLU A 55 -7.25 -16.04 -24.32
N LEU A 56 -6.24 -16.33 -23.51
CA LEU A 56 -5.64 -15.43 -22.51
C LEU A 56 -4.70 -14.34 -23.10
N GLN A 57 -4.81 -13.99 -24.36
CA GLN A 57 -4.03 -12.88 -24.93
C GLN A 57 -4.72 -11.51 -24.85
N THR A 58 -5.88 -11.42 -24.23
CA THR A 58 -6.62 -10.18 -24.07
C THR A 58 -6.44 -9.62 -22.67
N VAL A 59 -6.25 -8.30 -22.59
CA VAL A 59 -6.40 -7.54 -21.33
C VAL A 59 -7.69 -7.97 -20.64
N GLU A 60 -7.69 -8.06 -19.31
CA GLU A 60 -8.87 -8.40 -18.52
C GLU A 60 -9.93 -7.30 -18.65
N ILE A 61 -10.78 -7.40 -19.66
CA ILE A 61 -11.79 -6.40 -20.02
C ILE A 61 -13.15 -6.79 -19.45
N VAL A 62 -13.37 -8.09 -19.22
CA VAL A 62 -14.60 -8.62 -18.60
C VAL A 62 -14.25 -9.14 -17.22
N GLY A 63 -15.10 -8.79 -16.24
CA GLY A 63 -14.93 -9.24 -14.86
C GLY A 63 -15.08 -10.76 -14.74
N ARG A 64 -14.36 -11.37 -13.81
CA ARG A 64 -14.44 -12.79 -13.48
C ARG A 64 -15.27 -12.99 -12.23
N SER A 65 -16.11 -14.00 -12.22
CA SER A 65 -16.92 -14.38 -11.07
C SER A 65 -16.24 -15.52 -10.27
N THR A 66 -15.04 -15.31 -9.77
CA THR A 66 -14.40 -16.27 -8.86
C THR A 66 -14.74 -15.92 -7.41
N LYS A 67 -15.02 -16.94 -6.58
CA LYS A 67 -15.32 -16.78 -5.14
C LYS A 67 -14.21 -17.34 -4.27
N LYS A 68 -12.93 -17.11 -4.62
CA LYS A 68 -11.78 -17.74 -3.97
C LYS A 68 -10.89 -16.69 -3.29
N TYR A 69 -10.21 -17.08 -2.22
CA TYR A 69 -9.18 -16.25 -1.57
C TYR A 69 -7.86 -16.20 -2.37
N ASN A 70 -7.65 -17.11 -3.30
CA ASN A 70 -6.51 -17.10 -4.21
C ASN A 70 -6.93 -16.64 -5.62
N SER A 71 -6.00 -16.07 -6.34
CA SER A 71 -6.08 -15.82 -7.79
C SER A 71 -4.90 -16.48 -8.46
N ASP A 72 -5.17 -17.38 -9.39
CA ASP A 72 -4.14 -18.10 -10.14
C ASP A 72 -3.45 -17.25 -11.20
N TYR A 73 -3.76 -15.96 -11.25
CA TYR A 73 -3.50 -15.12 -12.39
C TYR A 73 -3.17 -13.69 -12.00
N SER A 74 -2.09 -13.14 -12.58
CA SER A 74 -1.75 -11.72 -12.52
C SER A 74 -1.31 -11.25 -13.89
N PHE A 75 -2.07 -10.34 -14.47
CA PHE A 75 -1.72 -9.74 -15.77
C PHE A 75 -0.66 -8.65 -15.60
N ALA A 76 -0.76 -7.86 -14.54
CA ALA A 76 0.06 -6.67 -14.37
C ALA A 76 1.56 -6.99 -14.25
N ALA A 77 1.92 -8.10 -13.61
CA ALA A 77 3.32 -8.42 -13.33
C ALA A 77 4.20 -8.63 -14.59
N THR A 78 3.61 -9.01 -15.71
CA THR A 78 4.35 -9.30 -16.95
C THR A 78 3.76 -8.65 -18.20
N LYS A 79 2.60 -8.02 -18.12
CA LYS A 79 1.80 -7.57 -19.29
C LYS A 79 1.48 -8.72 -20.29
N ILE A 80 1.69 -9.97 -19.87
CA ILE A 80 1.38 -11.19 -20.62
C ILE A 80 0.42 -12.03 -19.76
N ALA A 81 -0.58 -12.64 -20.39
CA ALA A 81 -1.46 -13.56 -19.72
C ALA A 81 -0.71 -14.82 -19.30
N ALA A 82 -0.31 -14.88 -18.04
CA ALA A 82 0.41 -16.02 -17.45
C ALA A 82 -0.19 -16.39 -16.09
N LEU A 83 -0.13 -17.69 -15.76
CA LEU A 83 -0.49 -18.14 -14.43
C LEU A 83 0.56 -17.66 -13.42
N ASN A 84 0.14 -17.27 -12.23
CA ASN A 84 1.05 -16.81 -11.17
C ASN A 84 2.16 -17.82 -10.87
N LYS A 85 1.87 -19.13 -10.97
CA LYS A 85 2.86 -20.18 -10.75
C LYS A 85 3.98 -20.20 -11.79
N ASP A 86 3.72 -19.69 -13.02
CA ASP A 86 4.69 -19.71 -14.12
C ASP A 86 5.53 -18.42 -14.19
N ILE A 87 5.17 -17.40 -13.40
CA ILE A 87 5.88 -16.12 -13.34
C ILE A 87 7.05 -16.22 -12.35
N PRO A 88 8.30 -15.97 -12.77
CA PRO A 88 9.46 -16.04 -11.88
C PRO A 88 9.59 -14.76 -11.02
N GLN A 89 8.60 -14.47 -10.20
CA GLN A 89 8.57 -13.33 -9.26
C GLN A 89 7.54 -13.61 -8.16
N SER A 90 7.83 -13.20 -6.93
CA SER A 90 6.89 -13.30 -5.82
C SER A 90 5.75 -12.31 -6.00
N ILE A 91 4.52 -12.81 -6.00
CA ILE A 91 3.28 -12.04 -6.14
C ILE A 91 2.29 -12.59 -5.12
N SER A 92 1.79 -11.71 -4.25
CA SER A 92 0.67 -12.03 -3.36
C SER A 92 -0.61 -11.41 -3.90
N THR A 93 -1.72 -12.13 -3.81
CA THR A 93 -3.03 -11.64 -4.28
C THR A 93 -4.03 -11.64 -3.12
N ILE A 94 -4.71 -10.53 -2.93
CA ILE A 94 -5.79 -10.35 -1.94
C ILE A 94 -7.08 -10.11 -2.71
N THR A 95 -8.00 -11.08 -2.70
CA THR A 95 -9.24 -11.01 -3.48
C THR A 95 -10.33 -10.20 -2.78
N LYS A 96 -11.34 -9.74 -3.54
CA LYS A 96 -12.51 -9.04 -2.99
C LYS A 96 -13.27 -9.85 -1.95
N GLU A 97 -13.26 -11.18 -2.07
CA GLU A 97 -13.88 -12.09 -1.11
C GLU A 97 -13.17 -12.01 0.25
N LEU A 98 -11.84 -12.08 0.25
CA LEU A 98 -11.04 -11.92 1.45
C LEU A 98 -11.19 -10.51 2.04
N ILE A 99 -11.19 -9.47 1.20
CA ILE A 99 -11.43 -8.07 1.58
C ILE A 99 -12.79 -7.92 2.28
N ALA A 100 -13.86 -8.49 1.69
CA ALA A 100 -15.21 -8.42 2.22
C ALA A 100 -15.35 -9.20 3.55
N ASP A 101 -14.84 -10.43 3.61
CA ASP A 101 -14.93 -11.28 4.79
C ASP A 101 -14.18 -10.69 5.99
N LYS A 102 -13.04 -10.06 5.73
CA LYS A 102 -12.25 -9.37 6.76
C LYS A 102 -12.86 -8.02 7.17
N GLY A 103 -13.78 -7.45 6.39
CA GLY A 103 -14.27 -6.09 6.58
C GLY A 103 -13.19 -5.03 6.32
N ALA A 104 -12.29 -5.28 5.36
CA ALA A 104 -11.19 -4.39 5.01
C ALA A 104 -11.70 -3.25 4.11
N PHE A 105 -12.16 -2.16 4.70
CA PHE A 105 -12.77 -1.05 3.97
C PHE A 105 -11.77 -0.15 3.25
N TYR A 106 -10.53 -0.13 3.72
CA TYR A 106 -9.42 0.63 3.16
C TYR A 106 -8.31 -0.27 2.62
N LEU A 107 -7.54 0.24 1.68
CA LEU A 107 -6.40 -0.46 1.10
C LEU A 107 -5.40 -0.92 2.16
N ALA A 108 -5.13 -0.09 3.18
CA ALA A 108 -4.24 -0.42 4.29
C ALA A 108 -4.67 -1.71 5.04
N ASP A 109 -5.98 -1.94 5.17
CA ASP A 109 -6.49 -3.14 5.83
C ASP A 109 -6.37 -4.39 4.95
N ALA A 110 -6.42 -4.22 3.64
CA ALA A 110 -6.25 -5.32 2.69
C ALA A 110 -4.79 -5.74 2.57
N VAL A 111 -3.87 -4.81 2.30
CA VAL A 111 -2.47 -5.14 1.96
C VAL A 111 -1.69 -5.80 3.10
N LYS A 112 -2.06 -5.54 4.36
CA LYS A 112 -1.42 -6.19 5.54
C LYS A 112 -1.60 -7.70 5.58
N MET A 113 -2.51 -8.27 4.79
CA MET A 113 -2.71 -9.72 4.67
C MET A 113 -1.66 -10.41 3.79
N SER A 114 -0.83 -9.66 3.07
CA SER A 114 0.29 -10.15 2.28
C SER A 114 1.56 -10.25 3.12
N SER A 115 2.40 -11.26 2.88
CA SER A 115 3.70 -11.37 3.53
C SER A 115 4.61 -10.17 3.21
N GLY A 116 5.37 -9.71 4.19
CA GLY A 116 6.35 -8.64 4.04
C GLY A 116 5.79 -7.22 3.86
N VAL A 117 4.45 -7.03 3.92
CA VAL A 117 3.80 -5.71 3.82
C VAL A 117 3.40 -5.23 5.21
N ILE A 118 3.96 -4.11 5.64
CA ILE A 118 3.79 -3.55 6.99
C ILE A 118 3.28 -2.11 6.90
N PRO A 119 2.04 -1.82 7.29
CA PRO A 119 1.61 -0.46 7.59
C PRO A 119 2.33 0.04 8.86
N ALA A 120 2.95 1.22 8.79
CA ALA A 120 3.69 1.80 9.91
C ALA A 120 3.03 3.07 10.48
N SER A 121 1.94 3.51 9.87
CA SER A 121 1.19 4.73 10.23
C SER A 121 -0.27 4.62 9.77
N TYR A 122 -1.02 5.71 9.89
CA TYR A 122 -2.39 5.82 9.35
C TYR A 122 -2.43 6.22 7.87
N TYR A 123 -1.27 6.45 7.28
CA TYR A 123 -1.15 6.92 5.90
C TYR A 123 -1.21 5.76 4.92
N ASN A 124 -1.49 6.07 3.66
CA ASN A 124 -1.43 5.14 2.54
C ASN A 124 0.04 4.90 2.12
N GLN A 125 0.86 4.52 3.08
CA GLN A 125 2.29 4.29 2.96
C GLN A 125 2.68 3.03 3.73
N TYR A 126 3.40 2.15 3.08
CA TYR A 126 3.75 0.83 3.61
C TYR A 126 5.26 0.60 3.52
N THR A 127 5.77 -0.33 4.32
CA THR A 127 7.05 -0.96 3.99
C THR A 127 6.76 -2.30 3.34
N ILE A 128 7.43 -2.58 2.22
CA ILE A 128 7.42 -3.88 1.57
C ILE A 128 8.83 -4.45 1.63
N ARG A 129 9.00 -5.64 2.24
CA ARG A 129 10.32 -6.23 2.47
C ARG A 129 11.29 -5.28 3.20
N GLY A 130 10.78 -4.48 4.15
CA GLY A 130 11.57 -3.51 4.90
C GLY A 130 11.97 -2.24 4.14
N ILE A 131 11.49 -2.04 2.93
CA ILE A 131 11.71 -0.87 2.10
C ILE A 131 10.45 -0.02 2.11
N SER A 132 10.58 1.25 2.49
CA SER A 132 9.45 2.18 2.52
C SER A 132 9.00 2.51 1.10
N GLN A 133 7.69 2.49 0.88
CA GLN A 133 7.09 3.00 -0.34
C GLN A 133 6.94 4.51 -0.28
N ASN A 134 7.09 5.13 -1.44
CA ASN A 134 6.67 6.50 -1.73
C ASN A 134 5.32 6.49 -2.48
N GLU A 135 4.91 7.66 -2.99
CA GLU A 135 3.66 7.80 -3.75
C GLU A 135 3.67 7.03 -5.08
N GLU A 136 4.84 6.66 -5.58
CA GLU A 136 5.03 5.98 -6.87
C GLU A 136 4.83 4.47 -6.81
N GLY A 137 4.78 3.87 -5.61
CA GLY A 137 4.61 2.42 -5.43
C GLY A 137 3.20 1.90 -5.67
N GLN A 138 2.23 2.78 -6.00
CA GLN A 138 0.84 2.40 -6.20
C GLN A 138 0.47 2.43 -7.67
N ILE A 139 -0.24 1.39 -8.09
CA ILE A 139 -0.60 1.12 -9.47
C ILE A 139 -2.09 0.80 -9.52
N ILE A 140 -2.79 1.25 -10.54
CA ILE A 140 -4.18 0.86 -10.82
C ILE A 140 -4.24 0.24 -12.22
N ASN A 141 -4.73 -1.00 -12.30
CA ASN A 141 -4.87 -1.75 -13.55
C ASN A 141 -3.58 -1.77 -14.39
N GLY A 142 -2.42 -1.86 -13.74
CA GLY A 142 -1.11 -1.88 -14.39
C GLY A 142 -0.55 -0.52 -14.79
N MET A 143 -1.22 0.59 -14.46
CA MET A 143 -0.78 1.95 -14.74
C MET A 143 -0.38 2.67 -13.47
N ARG A 144 0.76 3.38 -13.51
CA ARG A 144 1.24 4.15 -12.35
C ARG A 144 0.26 5.25 -11.98
N THR A 145 0.04 5.41 -10.68
CA THR A 145 -0.63 6.57 -10.09
C THR A 145 0.37 7.37 -9.26
N ARG A 146 -0.03 8.55 -8.85
CA ARG A 146 0.66 9.31 -7.82
C ARG A 146 -0.39 9.75 -6.81
N GLN A 147 -0.78 8.80 -5.96
CA GLN A 147 -1.71 9.05 -4.87
C GLN A 147 -0.91 9.53 -3.67
N TYR A 148 -1.23 10.74 -3.25
CA TYR A 148 -0.59 11.31 -2.08
C TYR A 148 -0.84 10.44 -0.84
N TYR A 149 0.18 10.21 -0.03
CA TYR A 149 0.14 9.22 1.04
C TYR A 149 -0.90 9.48 2.15
N PHE A 150 -1.52 10.66 2.21
CA PHE A 150 -2.61 10.93 3.15
C PHE A 150 -3.95 10.36 2.70
N LEU A 151 -4.15 10.07 1.43
CA LEU A 151 -5.35 9.44 0.93
C LEU A 151 -5.35 7.95 1.35
N GLN A 152 -6.46 7.51 1.93
CA GLN A 152 -6.71 6.07 2.16
C GLN A 152 -7.73 5.58 1.13
N PRO A 153 -7.32 4.88 0.06
CA PRO A 153 -8.23 4.38 -0.94
C PRO A 153 -9.26 3.40 -0.37
N LEU A 154 -10.53 3.58 -0.77
CA LEU A 154 -11.60 2.64 -0.46
C LEU A 154 -11.48 1.39 -1.35
N THR A 155 -11.85 0.23 -0.81
CA THR A 155 -11.75 -1.06 -1.51
C THR A 155 -13.01 -1.46 -2.28
N SER A 156 -14.08 -0.65 -2.30
CA SER A 156 -15.39 -1.03 -2.84
C SER A 156 -15.41 -1.33 -4.35
N ASN A 157 -14.56 -0.67 -5.14
CA ASN A 157 -14.39 -0.90 -6.58
C ASN A 157 -13.26 -1.89 -6.92
N ILE A 158 -12.61 -2.51 -5.92
CA ILE A 158 -11.46 -3.39 -6.12
C ILE A 158 -11.91 -4.84 -6.30
N GLU A 159 -11.46 -5.49 -7.36
CA GLU A 159 -11.62 -6.94 -7.60
C GLU A 159 -10.58 -7.74 -6.85
N ARG A 160 -9.32 -7.26 -6.86
CA ARG A 160 -8.19 -7.80 -6.11
C ARG A 160 -7.07 -6.78 -5.96
N VAL A 161 -6.27 -6.98 -4.95
CA VAL A 161 -4.99 -6.27 -4.79
C VAL A 161 -3.88 -7.27 -5.09
N GLU A 162 -2.95 -6.88 -5.95
CA GLU A 162 -1.75 -7.65 -6.27
C GLU A 162 -0.55 -6.92 -5.65
N VAL A 163 0.18 -7.59 -4.77
CA VAL A 163 1.46 -7.10 -4.25
C VAL A 163 2.57 -7.78 -5.03
N ILE A 164 3.17 -7.02 -5.94
CA ILE A 164 4.28 -7.46 -6.81
C ILE A 164 5.57 -7.08 -6.11
N LYS A 165 6.31 -8.08 -5.59
CA LYS A 165 7.44 -7.85 -4.69
C LYS A 165 8.75 -7.67 -5.43
N GLY A 166 9.57 -6.74 -4.95
CA GLY A 166 10.84 -6.35 -5.57
C GLY A 166 10.68 -5.24 -6.62
N PRO A 167 11.79 -4.73 -7.17
CA PRO A 167 11.78 -3.66 -8.16
C PRO A 167 11.08 -4.12 -9.44
N SER A 168 10.00 -3.44 -9.80
CA SER A 168 9.20 -3.76 -11.00
C SER A 168 9.37 -2.74 -12.10
N SER A 169 10.48 -1.98 -12.10
CA SER A 169 10.72 -0.88 -13.04
C SER A 169 10.79 -1.34 -14.49
N ALA A 170 11.26 -2.57 -14.75
CA ALA A 170 11.22 -3.14 -16.10
C ALA A 170 9.79 -3.31 -16.67
N THR A 171 8.77 -3.35 -15.80
CA THR A 171 7.36 -3.49 -16.22
C THR A 171 6.59 -2.17 -16.13
N PHE A 172 6.78 -1.39 -15.06
CA PHE A 172 5.95 -0.24 -14.72
C PHE A 172 6.71 1.09 -14.75
N SER A 173 7.95 1.13 -15.23
CA SER A 173 8.81 2.31 -15.14
C SER A 173 9.25 2.56 -13.67
N SER A 174 9.44 3.80 -13.28
CA SER A 174 9.82 4.18 -11.93
C SER A 174 8.82 3.70 -10.88
N VAL A 175 9.24 2.80 -9.99
CA VAL A 175 8.44 2.27 -8.86
C VAL A 175 9.36 1.95 -7.67
N ASP A 176 8.76 1.80 -6.49
CA ASP A 176 9.51 1.52 -5.28
C ASP A 176 10.21 0.16 -5.31
N PRO A 177 11.46 0.07 -4.85
CA PRO A 177 12.27 -1.15 -4.93
C PRO A 177 11.77 -2.32 -4.08
N GLY A 178 11.06 -2.06 -3.01
CA GLY A 178 10.49 -3.11 -2.15
C GLY A 178 9.36 -3.89 -2.82
N GLY A 179 8.64 -3.22 -3.68
CA GLY A 179 7.50 -3.76 -4.41
C GLY A 179 6.45 -2.72 -4.75
N SER A 180 5.49 -3.15 -5.55
CA SER A 180 4.38 -2.32 -6.01
C SER A 180 3.06 -2.93 -5.59
N ILE A 181 2.09 -2.08 -5.24
CA ILE A 181 0.72 -2.47 -4.95
C ILE A 181 -0.14 -2.11 -6.16
N ASN A 182 -0.65 -3.13 -6.86
CA ASN A 182 -1.54 -2.96 -8.00
C ASN A 182 -2.99 -3.21 -7.58
N MET A 183 -3.81 -2.20 -7.62
CA MET A 183 -5.25 -2.28 -7.43
C MET A 183 -5.92 -2.65 -8.75
N VAL A 184 -6.46 -3.85 -8.86
CA VAL A 184 -7.23 -4.28 -10.03
C VAL A 184 -8.68 -3.97 -9.77
N THR A 185 -9.29 -3.10 -10.59
CA THR A 185 -10.67 -2.68 -10.41
C THR A 185 -11.65 -3.71 -10.96
N LYS A 186 -12.86 -3.71 -10.42
CA LYS A 186 -13.96 -4.57 -10.86
C LYS A 186 -14.40 -4.19 -12.28
N LYS A 187 -14.37 -5.14 -13.20
CA LYS A 187 -14.81 -4.94 -14.59
C LYS A 187 -16.28 -5.31 -14.78
N PRO A 188 -16.97 -4.75 -15.81
CA PRO A 188 -18.32 -5.15 -16.20
C PRO A 188 -18.48 -6.65 -16.38
N LEU A 189 -19.65 -7.20 -16.02
CA LEU A 189 -20.01 -8.60 -16.17
C LEU A 189 -21.09 -8.75 -17.24
N ALA A 190 -21.06 -9.86 -17.98
CA ALA A 190 -22.09 -10.23 -18.95
C ALA A 190 -23.34 -10.85 -18.30
N ILE A 191 -23.44 -10.82 -16.99
CA ILE A 191 -24.57 -11.25 -16.17
C ILE A 191 -25.13 -10.07 -15.38
N ASP A 192 -26.44 -9.96 -15.25
CA ASP A 192 -27.06 -8.95 -14.39
C ASP A 192 -26.83 -9.30 -12.92
N ARG A 193 -26.27 -8.36 -12.18
CA ARG A 193 -26.01 -8.47 -10.74
C ARG A 193 -26.04 -7.10 -10.11
N LYS A 194 -26.82 -6.99 -9.05
CA LYS A 194 -26.95 -5.77 -8.27
C LYS A 194 -26.77 -6.11 -6.79
N GLU A 195 -25.93 -5.37 -6.13
CA GLU A 195 -25.61 -5.56 -4.72
C GLU A 195 -25.57 -4.19 -4.02
N ILE A 196 -26.22 -4.10 -2.86
CA ILE A 196 -26.16 -2.95 -1.97
C ILE A 196 -25.75 -3.46 -0.60
N SER A 197 -24.83 -2.76 0.08
CA SER A 197 -24.45 -3.07 1.45
C SER A 197 -24.50 -1.82 2.33
N MET A 198 -24.93 -2.00 3.56
CA MET A 198 -24.86 -1.00 4.62
C MET A 198 -24.10 -1.55 5.80
N SER A 199 -23.20 -0.72 6.36
CA SER A 199 -22.42 -1.09 7.53
C SER A 199 -22.54 0.00 8.59
N VAL A 200 -22.67 -0.44 9.86
CA VAL A 200 -22.60 0.41 11.03
C VAL A 200 -21.61 -0.19 12.04
N GLY A 201 -20.87 0.65 12.75
CA GLY A 201 -19.83 0.11 13.62
C GLY A 201 -19.33 1.08 14.67
N SER A 202 -18.33 0.62 15.41
CA SER A 202 -17.59 1.40 16.39
C SER A 202 -17.10 2.72 15.79
N PHE A 203 -16.87 3.70 16.64
CA PHE A 203 -16.43 5.05 16.24
C PHE A 203 -17.41 5.76 15.30
N SER A 204 -18.72 5.56 15.50
CA SER A 204 -19.78 6.15 14.68
C SER A 204 -19.62 5.86 13.19
N THR A 205 -19.06 4.71 12.84
CA THR A 205 -18.90 4.31 11.44
C THR A 205 -20.25 4.07 10.79
N LEU A 206 -20.49 4.75 9.69
CA LEU A 206 -21.61 4.55 8.77
C LEU A 206 -21.05 4.41 7.36
N ARG A 207 -21.39 3.32 6.68
CA ARG A 207 -20.94 3.06 5.31
C ARG A 207 -22.08 2.50 4.46
N GLY A 208 -22.20 3.00 3.25
CA GLY A 208 -23.06 2.43 2.20
C GLY A 208 -22.22 2.12 0.96
N THR A 209 -22.48 0.98 0.32
CA THR A 209 -21.87 0.62 -0.97
C THR A 209 -22.89 0.12 -1.96
N LEU A 210 -22.62 0.29 -3.25
CA LEU A 210 -23.35 -0.30 -4.35
C LEU A 210 -22.41 -0.91 -5.38
N ASP A 211 -22.84 -2.01 -6.02
CA ASP A 211 -22.13 -2.70 -7.08
C ASP A 211 -23.18 -3.25 -8.10
N PHE A 212 -23.43 -2.49 -9.15
CA PHE A 212 -24.42 -2.80 -10.19
C PHE A 212 -23.72 -3.08 -11.50
N THR A 213 -24.00 -4.21 -12.13
CA THR A 213 -23.37 -4.61 -13.39
C THR A 213 -24.31 -5.46 -14.22
N GLY A 214 -24.15 -5.41 -15.53
CA GLY A 214 -24.90 -6.22 -16.48
C GLY A 214 -24.70 -5.80 -17.93
N PRO A 215 -25.34 -6.51 -18.86
CA PRO A 215 -25.40 -6.11 -20.27
C PRO A 215 -26.37 -4.93 -20.46
N LEU A 216 -26.04 -4.01 -21.36
CA LEU A 216 -26.90 -2.91 -21.81
C LEU A 216 -27.68 -3.27 -23.09
N ASN A 217 -27.30 -4.35 -23.77
CA ASN A 217 -27.96 -4.83 -24.98
C ASN A 217 -28.11 -6.37 -24.97
N GLU A 218 -29.02 -6.91 -25.73
CA GLU A 218 -29.31 -8.36 -25.82
C GLU A 218 -28.12 -9.16 -26.33
N SER A 219 -27.33 -8.61 -27.24
CA SER A 219 -26.12 -9.24 -27.78
C SER A 219 -24.96 -9.29 -26.78
N LYS A 220 -25.10 -8.65 -25.59
CA LYS A 220 -24.07 -8.55 -24.55
C LYS A 220 -22.74 -8.00 -25.04
N THR A 221 -22.78 -7.20 -26.11
CA THR A 221 -21.59 -6.52 -26.64
C THR A 221 -21.29 -5.23 -25.92
N LEU A 222 -22.25 -4.65 -25.22
CA LEU A 222 -22.09 -3.47 -24.39
C LEU A 222 -22.47 -3.80 -22.94
N LEU A 223 -21.47 -3.71 -22.06
CA LEU A 223 -21.61 -4.03 -20.63
C LEU A 223 -21.35 -2.80 -19.79
N TYR A 224 -21.99 -2.71 -18.63
CA TYR A 224 -21.75 -1.65 -17.65
C TYR A 224 -21.45 -2.22 -16.28
N ARG A 225 -20.74 -1.43 -15.48
CA ARG A 225 -20.64 -1.60 -14.02
C ARG A 225 -20.53 -0.25 -13.35
N VAL A 226 -21.24 -0.10 -12.24
CA VAL A 226 -21.13 1.07 -11.37
C VAL A 226 -20.83 0.58 -9.96
N ASN A 227 -19.69 0.99 -9.44
CA ASN A 227 -19.36 0.81 -8.03
C ASN A 227 -19.47 2.15 -7.33
N GLY A 228 -20.01 2.16 -6.13
CA GLY A 228 -20.09 3.36 -5.30
C GLY A 228 -19.85 3.03 -3.84
N ALA A 229 -19.31 3.99 -3.10
CA ALA A 229 -19.21 3.94 -1.67
C ALA A 229 -19.32 5.34 -1.06
N TYR A 230 -20.00 5.42 0.06
CA TYR A 230 -19.95 6.54 0.97
C TYR A 230 -19.61 6.02 2.35
N GLN A 231 -18.67 6.64 3.03
CA GLN A 231 -18.29 6.30 4.39
C GLN A 231 -18.09 7.55 5.22
N GLN A 232 -18.63 7.53 6.42
CA GLN A 232 -18.36 8.50 7.44
C GLN A 232 -17.98 7.76 8.72
N ALA A 233 -16.89 8.19 9.36
CA ALA A 233 -16.44 7.62 10.63
C ALA A 233 -15.75 8.68 11.47
N LYS A 234 -15.88 8.54 12.79
CA LYS A 234 -14.94 9.10 13.76
C LYS A 234 -13.77 8.14 13.94
N SER A 235 -12.85 8.48 14.81
CA SER A 235 -11.74 7.61 15.22
C SER A 235 -11.80 7.36 16.73
N PHE A 236 -11.00 6.41 17.21
CA PHE A 236 -10.66 6.30 18.63
C PHE A 236 -9.70 7.43 19.08
N ARG A 237 -9.21 8.20 18.11
CA ARG A 237 -8.36 9.37 18.30
C ARG A 237 -9.23 10.63 18.46
N ASP A 238 -8.89 11.46 19.42
CA ASP A 238 -9.61 12.72 19.69
C ASP A 238 -9.61 13.62 18.44
N LEU A 239 -10.73 14.24 18.15
CA LEU A 239 -10.99 15.11 16.98
C LEU A 239 -10.99 14.39 15.62
N VAL A 240 -10.26 13.30 15.46
CA VAL A 240 -10.08 12.65 14.15
C VAL A 240 -11.39 12.09 13.62
N ASN A 241 -11.73 12.50 12.43
CA ASN A 241 -12.88 12.00 11.68
C ASN A 241 -12.57 12.00 10.18
N ASN A 242 -13.30 11.23 9.41
CA ASN A 242 -13.25 11.29 7.96
C ASN A 242 -14.63 11.07 7.32
N LYS A 243 -14.77 11.62 6.13
CA LYS A 243 -15.84 11.34 5.18
C LYS A 243 -15.18 11.01 3.86
N SER A 244 -15.55 9.90 3.26
CA SER A 244 -15.02 9.46 1.97
C SER A 244 -16.17 9.10 1.03
N PHE A 245 -16.06 9.55 -0.19
CA PHE A 245 -16.98 9.22 -1.27
C PHE A 245 -16.17 8.62 -2.43
N LEU A 246 -16.72 7.61 -3.07
CA LEU A 246 -16.18 7.02 -4.29
C LEU A 246 -17.33 6.64 -5.21
N ILE A 247 -17.21 6.97 -6.49
CA ILE A 247 -18.03 6.41 -7.55
C ILE A 247 -17.15 6.02 -8.73
N SER A 248 -17.37 4.82 -9.26
CA SER A 248 -16.55 4.25 -10.33
C SER A 248 -17.46 3.57 -11.38
N PRO A 249 -18.05 4.35 -12.32
CA PRO A 249 -18.69 3.80 -13.48
C PRO A 249 -17.67 3.27 -14.49
N SER A 250 -17.96 2.12 -15.09
CA SER A 250 -17.17 1.53 -16.17
C SER A 250 -18.05 0.90 -17.24
N PHE A 251 -17.55 0.92 -18.48
CA PHE A 251 -18.22 0.36 -19.66
C PHE A 251 -17.24 -0.52 -20.41
N SER A 252 -17.71 -1.67 -20.88
CA SER A 252 -16.96 -2.53 -21.80
C SER A 252 -17.73 -2.68 -23.10
N TYR A 253 -17.09 -2.38 -24.22
CA TYR A 253 -17.62 -2.59 -25.56
C TYR A 253 -16.83 -3.70 -26.25
N ILE A 254 -17.51 -4.80 -26.57
CA ILE A 254 -16.95 -6.03 -27.12
C ILE A 254 -17.73 -6.37 -28.39
N PRO A 255 -17.47 -5.64 -29.50
CA PRO A 255 -18.24 -5.84 -30.75
C PRO A 255 -18.08 -7.23 -31.37
N ASN A 256 -16.97 -7.89 -31.08
CA ASN A 256 -16.64 -9.22 -31.57
C ASN A 256 -15.53 -9.85 -30.68
N GLU A 257 -15.18 -11.11 -30.96
CA GLU A 257 -14.17 -11.87 -30.19
C GLU A 257 -12.73 -11.32 -30.32
N LYS A 258 -12.48 -10.42 -31.26
CA LYS A 258 -11.15 -9.86 -31.53
C LYS A 258 -10.93 -8.49 -30.93
N THR A 259 -11.99 -7.72 -30.66
CA THR A 259 -11.88 -6.32 -30.26
C THR A 259 -12.61 -6.10 -28.94
N ALA A 260 -11.95 -5.41 -28.03
CA ALA A 260 -12.56 -5.02 -26.79
C ALA A 260 -12.02 -3.66 -26.33
N ILE A 261 -12.93 -2.82 -25.82
CA ILE A 261 -12.64 -1.51 -25.25
C ILE A 261 -13.24 -1.48 -23.84
N ASN A 262 -12.48 -1.02 -22.86
CA ASN A 262 -12.98 -0.74 -21.52
C ASN A 262 -12.64 0.68 -21.13
N THR A 263 -13.64 1.44 -20.69
CA THR A 263 -13.46 2.77 -20.13
C THR A 263 -14.01 2.81 -18.72
N GLU A 264 -13.23 3.37 -17.81
CA GLU A 264 -13.57 3.49 -16.39
C GLU A 264 -13.25 4.90 -15.91
N LEU A 265 -14.16 5.50 -15.17
CA LEU A 265 -13.98 6.76 -14.47
C LEU A 265 -14.05 6.47 -12.96
N ILE A 266 -13.03 6.88 -12.21
CA ILE A 266 -13.01 6.83 -10.75
C ILE A 266 -13.03 8.26 -10.24
N LEU A 267 -14.02 8.60 -9.44
CA LEU A 267 -14.12 9.86 -8.73
C LEU A 267 -14.08 9.56 -7.24
N SER A 268 -13.13 10.16 -6.53
CA SER A 268 -13.05 10.05 -5.08
C SER A 268 -12.88 11.43 -4.43
N ASP A 269 -13.51 11.58 -3.27
CA ASP A 269 -13.47 12.78 -2.44
C ASP A 269 -13.27 12.34 -1.00
N MET A 270 -12.31 12.93 -0.30
CA MET A 270 -12.06 12.69 1.10
C MET A 270 -11.94 14.00 1.86
N THR A 271 -12.63 14.08 3.00
CA THR A 271 -12.55 15.19 3.92
C THR A 271 -12.43 14.67 5.35
N GLY A 272 -11.57 15.26 6.16
CA GLY A 272 -11.43 14.88 7.56
C GLY A 272 -10.34 15.67 8.27
N ILE A 273 -9.95 15.20 9.45
CA ILE A 273 -8.81 15.72 10.21
C ILE A 273 -7.69 14.68 10.12
N LEU A 274 -6.52 15.12 9.68
CA LEU A 274 -5.34 14.24 9.60
C LEU A 274 -4.84 13.86 10.99
N ASP A 275 -4.48 12.60 11.15
CA ASP A 275 -3.82 12.10 12.35
C ASP A 275 -2.31 11.98 12.11
N ARG A 276 -1.54 12.84 12.77
CA ARG A 276 -0.07 12.84 12.70
C ARG A 276 0.60 11.96 13.75
N GLY A 277 -0.16 11.11 14.44
CA GLY A 277 0.32 10.39 15.61
C GLY A 277 0.29 11.24 16.88
N GLN A 278 0.99 10.78 17.89
CA GLN A 278 1.00 11.40 19.22
C GLN A 278 2.37 11.32 19.89
N PRO A 279 2.67 12.19 20.87
CA PRO A 279 3.86 12.05 21.69
C PRO A 279 3.79 10.88 22.65
N ILE A 280 4.98 10.39 23.04
CA ILE A 280 5.15 9.51 24.19
C ILE A 280 5.30 10.38 25.43
N PHE A 281 4.51 10.13 26.48
CA PHE A 281 4.56 10.91 27.72
C PHE A 281 5.93 10.84 28.39
N GLY A 282 6.45 12.02 28.73
CA GLY A 282 7.72 12.15 29.44
C GLY A 282 8.93 11.63 28.66
N ALA A 283 8.80 11.45 27.37
CA ALA A 283 9.86 10.91 26.54
C ALA A 283 10.98 11.92 26.33
N VAL A 284 12.11 11.61 26.91
CA VAL A 284 13.43 12.17 26.58
C VAL A 284 14.27 11.02 26.06
N ALA A 285 15.38 11.27 25.36
CA ALA A 285 16.24 10.24 24.80
C ALA A 285 16.43 9.04 25.76
N GLY A 286 16.08 7.83 25.31
CA GLY A 286 16.14 6.60 26.08
C GLY A 286 15.09 6.41 27.18
N LYS A 287 14.16 7.38 27.39
CA LYS A 287 13.12 7.30 28.42
C LYS A 287 11.74 7.31 27.76
N THR A 288 11.01 6.20 27.83
CA THR A 288 9.70 6.08 27.21
C THR A 288 8.64 5.65 28.23
N SER A 289 7.43 6.16 28.09
CA SER A 289 6.28 5.85 28.92
C SER A 289 5.12 5.33 28.09
N LEU A 290 5.38 4.35 27.20
CA LEU A 290 4.39 3.79 26.29
C LEU A 290 3.12 3.33 26.99
N ASN A 291 3.24 2.67 28.15
CA ASN A 291 2.10 2.16 28.93
C ASN A 291 1.24 3.27 29.56
N LYS A 292 1.77 4.48 29.71
CA LYS A 292 1.07 5.63 30.29
C LYS A 292 0.54 6.59 29.22
N THR A 293 0.88 6.36 27.95
CA THR A 293 0.48 7.21 26.83
C THR A 293 -0.95 6.87 26.42
N PRO A 294 -1.92 7.81 26.53
CA PRO A 294 -3.29 7.57 26.09
C PRO A 294 -3.31 7.36 24.58
N ILE A 295 -4.00 6.31 24.12
CA ILE A 295 -4.08 6.02 22.67
C ILE A 295 -5.01 6.98 21.91
N SER A 296 -5.87 7.71 22.61
CA SER A 296 -6.80 8.68 22.00
C SER A 296 -6.18 10.04 21.69
N LEU A 297 -5.05 10.39 22.30
CA LEU A 297 -4.47 11.73 22.24
C LEU A 297 -4.11 12.15 20.82
N ASN A 298 -4.69 13.26 20.36
CA ASN A 298 -4.37 13.97 19.13
C ASN A 298 -3.86 15.38 19.46
N LEU A 299 -2.97 15.95 18.66
CA LEU A 299 -2.40 17.27 18.86
C LEU A 299 -3.02 18.33 17.94
N GLY A 300 -3.98 17.97 17.12
CA GLY A 300 -4.68 18.91 16.22
C GLY A 300 -5.64 19.84 16.93
N ALA A 301 -6.29 20.70 16.16
CA ALA A 301 -7.35 21.60 16.59
C ALA A 301 -8.69 21.25 15.91
N PRO A 302 -9.85 21.62 16.51
CA PRO A 302 -11.16 21.41 15.90
C PRO A 302 -11.35 22.13 14.56
N SER A 303 -10.54 23.16 14.29
CA SER A 303 -10.51 23.93 13.04
C SER A 303 -9.69 23.27 11.93
N ASP A 304 -8.98 22.20 12.24
CA ASP A 304 -8.15 21.49 11.25
C ASP A 304 -9.01 20.74 10.24
N PHE A 305 -8.51 20.69 9.01
CA PHE A 305 -9.12 19.90 7.95
C PHE A 305 -8.11 19.45 6.93
N PHE A 306 -8.43 18.35 6.27
CA PHE A 306 -7.81 17.88 5.06
C PHE A 306 -8.90 17.56 4.04
N LYS A 307 -8.78 18.10 2.83
CA LYS A 307 -9.68 17.83 1.72
C LYS A 307 -8.85 17.39 0.52
N SER A 308 -9.21 16.28 -0.09
CA SER A 308 -8.62 15.84 -1.35
C SER A 308 -9.70 15.39 -2.31
N LYS A 309 -9.50 15.69 -3.60
CA LYS A 309 -10.33 15.20 -4.70
C LYS A 309 -9.44 14.55 -5.72
N GLU A 310 -9.87 13.40 -6.19
CA GLU A 310 -9.18 12.63 -7.21
C GLU A 310 -10.15 12.24 -8.33
N MET A 311 -9.71 12.39 -9.56
CA MET A 311 -10.36 11.84 -10.74
C MET A 311 -9.35 10.98 -11.49
N ILE A 312 -9.72 9.75 -11.83
CA ILE A 312 -8.94 8.88 -12.71
C ILE A 312 -9.84 8.41 -13.84
N LEU A 313 -9.49 8.78 -15.06
CA LEU A 313 -10.09 8.26 -16.29
C LEU A 313 -9.14 7.26 -16.92
N MET A 314 -9.58 6.04 -17.15
CA MET A 314 -8.81 5.00 -17.82
C MET A 314 -9.56 4.47 -19.04
N THR A 315 -8.85 4.27 -20.14
CA THR A 315 -9.38 3.58 -21.32
C THR A 315 -8.36 2.53 -21.77
N ASN A 316 -8.84 1.31 -21.96
CA ASN A 316 -8.05 0.18 -22.47
C ASN A 316 -8.66 -0.30 -23.77
N PHE A 317 -7.83 -0.47 -24.76
CA PHE A 317 -8.15 -1.05 -26.07
C PHE A 317 -7.36 -2.32 -26.29
N ALA A 318 -8.02 -3.39 -26.71
CA ALA A 318 -7.36 -4.65 -27.09
C ALA A 318 -7.90 -5.11 -28.45
N HIS A 319 -7.00 -5.53 -29.34
CA HIS A 319 -7.36 -6.07 -30.64
C HIS A 319 -6.48 -7.27 -31.00
N LYS A 320 -7.09 -8.38 -31.41
CA LYS A 320 -6.42 -9.57 -31.96
C LYS A 320 -6.46 -9.50 -33.48
N PHE A 321 -5.33 -9.25 -34.13
CA PHE A 321 -5.24 -9.35 -35.59
C PHE A 321 -5.49 -10.79 -36.07
N ASN A 322 -4.88 -11.74 -35.36
CA ASN A 322 -5.05 -13.18 -35.58
C ASN A 322 -4.70 -13.95 -34.28
N SER A 323 -4.61 -15.29 -34.33
CA SER A 323 -4.27 -16.14 -33.19
C SER A 323 -2.84 -15.93 -32.65
N LYS A 324 -1.96 -15.27 -33.38
CA LYS A 324 -0.55 -15.10 -33.03
C LYS A 324 -0.17 -13.67 -32.69
N ILE A 325 -0.96 -12.67 -33.10
CA ILE A 325 -0.60 -11.26 -32.98
C ILE A 325 -1.77 -10.49 -32.35
N GLY A 326 -1.50 -9.82 -31.24
CA GLY A 326 -2.41 -8.93 -30.58
C GLY A 326 -1.80 -7.55 -30.32
N PHE A 327 -2.64 -6.53 -30.22
CA PHE A 327 -2.29 -5.16 -29.88
C PHE A 327 -3.07 -4.74 -28.65
N ASN A 328 -2.42 -4.06 -27.73
CA ASN A 328 -3.04 -3.47 -26.54
C ASN A 328 -2.58 -2.02 -26.40
N ALA A 329 -3.50 -1.14 -26.05
CA ALA A 329 -3.21 0.24 -25.71
C ALA A 329 -4.03 0.65 -24.49
N SER A 330 -3.43 1.37 -23.58
CA SER A 330 -4.06 1.87 -22.35
C SER A 330 -3.67 3.32 -22.15
N TYR A 331 -4.65 4.14 -21.83
CA TYR A 331 -4.45 5.55 -21.45
C TYR A 331 -5.08 5.80 -20.09
N MET A 332 -4.42 6.56 -19.24
CA MET A 332 -4.90 7.02 -17.95
C MET A 332 -4.63 8.52 -17.78
N LYS A 333 -5.66 9.26 -17.43
CA LYS A 333 -5.57 10.63 -16.90
C LYS A 333 -5.92 10.59 -15.42
N GLN A 334 -5.05 11.12 -14.57
CA GLN A 334 -5.34 11.35 -13.15
C GLN A 334 -5.22 12.84 -12.85
N THR A 335 -6.17 13.39 -12.11
CA THR A 335 -6.06 14.72 -11.49
C THR A 335 -6.23 14.60 -10.00
N TRP A 336 -5.47 15.39 -9.24
CA TRP A 336 -5.53 15.37 -7.78
C TRP A 336 -5.39 16.78 -7.21
N THR A 337 -6.17 17.09 -6.18
CA THR A 337 -6.14 18.37 -5.48
C THR A 337 -6.07 18.16 -3.97
N GLU A 338 -5.36 19.04 -3.28
CA GLU A 338 -5.26 19.10 -1.83
C GLU A 338 -5.57 20.50 -1.32
N ASP A 339 -6.33 20.54 -0.21
CA ASP A 339 -6.52 21.70 0.63
C ASP A 339 -6.39 21.26 2.10
N LEU A 340 -5.35 21.72 2.76
CA LEU A 340 -4.96 21.30 4.11
C LEU A 340 -4.84 22.49 5.04
N GLN A 341 -5.42 22.37 6.24
CA GLN A 341 -5.11 23.18 7.40
C GLN A 341 -4.87 22.25 8.59
N GLU A 342 -3.74 22.38 9.26
CA GLU A 342 -3.41 21.51 10.36
C GLU A 342 -2.55 22.16 11.44
N HIS A 343 -2.80 21.75 12.69
CA HIS A 343 -1.86 21.90 13.80
C HIS A 343 -1.08 20.61 13.96
N ARG A 344 0.23 20.71 14.08
CA ARG A 344 1.13 19.54 14.25
C ARG A 344 2.35 19.94 15.05
N THR A 345 2.98 18.94 15.65
CA THR A 345 4.27 19.16 16.33
C THR A 345 5.37 19.55 15.34
N THR A 346 6.34 20.37 15.81
CA THR A 346 7.60 20.64 15.09
C THR A 346 8.61 19.52 15.25
N ASN A 347 8.26 18.38 15.83
CA ASN A 347 9.15 17.29 16.25
C ASN A 347 10.07 17.65 17.43
N ALA A 348 9.70 18.64 18.25
CA ALA A 348 10.42 19.05 19.44
C ALA A 348 9.46 19.24 20.63
N PHE A 349 9.96 19.05 21.83
CA PHE A 349 9.33 19.54 23.06
C PHE A 349 9.58 21.05 23.25
N ALA A 350 8.75 21.69 24.07
CA ALA A 350 9.02 23.05 24.53
C ALA A 350 10.34 23.12 25.31
N VAL A 351 10.92 24.32 25.39
CA VAL A 351 12.08 24.59 26.22
C VAL A 351 11.77 25.73 27.21
N ASP A 352 12.41 25.68 28.39
CA ASP A 352 12.38 26.79 29.35
C ASP A 352 13.35 27.91 28.95
N MET A 353 13.41 28.97 29.77
CA MET A 353 14.32 30.10 29.53
C MET A 353 15.81 29.74 29.70
N ASN A 354 16.15 28.55 30.20
CA ASN A 354 17.48 27.98 30.27
C ASN A 354 17.77 27.00 29.14
N ASN A 355 16.87 26.91 28.15
CA ASN A 355 16.92 25.97 27.01
C ASN A 355 16.88 24.49 27.45
N GLN A 356 16.21 24.20 28.61
CA GLN A 356 16.01 22.82 29.05
C GLN A 356 14.66 22.30 28.55
N PRO A 357 14.59 21.04 28.06
CA PRO A 357 13.35 20.45 27.54
C PRO A 357 12.27 20.36 28.63
N VAL A 358 11.05 20.83 28.30
CA VAL A 358 9.84 20.67 29.11
C VAL A 358 8.97 19.61 28.44
N THR A 359 9.19 18.33 28.79
CA THR A 359 8.63 17.18 28.09
C THR A 359 7.13 16.94 28.31
N SER A 360 6.48 17.74 29.16
CA SER A 360 5.01 17.81 29.29
C SER A 360 4.37 18.68 28.23
N LEU A 361 5.14 19.42 27.42
CA LEU A 361 4.67 20.37 26.44
C LEU A 361 5.28 20.07 25.08
N ALA A 362 4.43 19.86 24.08
CA ALA A 362 4.88 19.74 22.69
C ALA A 362 4.98 21.12 22.03
N MET A 363 6.08 21.37 21.31
CA MET A 363 6.22 22.52 20.44
C MET A 363 5.37 22.35 19.20
N MET A 364 4.51 23.30 18.90
CA MET A 364 3.52 23.23 17.83
C MET A 364 3.83 24.15 16.66
N GLN A 365 3.29 23.80 15.51
CA GLN A 365 3.20 24.65 14.33
C GLN A 365 1.82 24.56 13.70
N PHE A 366 1.41 25.62 13.05
CA PHE A 366 0.23 25.69 12.20
C PHE A 366 0.66 25.71 10.74
N VAL A 367 -0.05 24.99 9.87
CA VAL A 367 0.27 24.89 8.44
C VAL A 367 -0.99 24.94 7.61
N GLN A 368 -1.00 25.81 6.60
CA GLN A 368 -1.95 25.78 5.50
C GLN A 368 -1.22 25.42 4.22
N ARG A 369 -1.75 24.46 3.44
CA ARG A 369 -1.15 24.05 2.18
C ARG A 369 -2.22 23.73 1.14
N GLN A 370 -1.98 24.20 -0.08
CA GLN A 370 -2.78 23.87 -1.24
C GLN A 370 -1.88 23.46 -2.39
N GLN A 371 -2.24 22.40 -3.10
CA GLN A 371 -1.52 21.94 -4.28
C GLN A 371 -2.41 21.08 -5.17
N ASN A 372 -2.02 20.95 -6.43
CA ASN A 372 -2.69 20.06 -7.37
C ASN A 372 -1.69 19.55 -8.41
N TRP A 373 -1.98 18.40 -9.00
CA TRP A 373 -1.21 17.82 -10.09
C TRP A 373 -2.06 16.98 -11.02
N ASP A 374 -1.50 16.75 -12.19
CA ASP A 374 -2.05 15.94 -13.25
C ASP A 374 -1.05 14.84 -13.64
N ILE A 375 -1.57 13.67 -13.98
CA ILE A 375 -0.79 12.56 -14.53
C ILE A 375 -1.44 12.11 -15.83
N ASP A 376 -0.62 11.90 -16.84
CA ASP A 376 -0.98 11.24 -18.07
C ASP A 376 -0.08 10.02 -18.28
N ASN A 377 -0.68 8.84 -18.46
CA ASN A 377 0.05 7.63 -18.81
C ASN A 377 -0.52 7.03 -20.10
N LEU A 378 0.38 6.63 -20.97
CA LEU A 378 0.07 5.84 -22.16
C LEU A 378 0.94 4.59 -22.15
N SER A 379 0.35 3.44 -22.39
CA SER A 379 1.06 2.18 -22.61
C SER A 379 0.51 1.52 -23.87
N ALA A 380 1.36 1.22 -24.85
CA ALA A 380 0.97 0.55 -26.08
C ALA A 380 1.96 -0.57 -26.40
N TYR A 381 1.46 -1.78 -26.69
CA TYR A 381 2.33 -2.91 -26.97
C TYR A 381 1.70 -3.93 -27.90
N LEU A 382 2.57 -4.66 -28.61
CA LEU A 382 2.26 -5.81 -29.43
C LEU A 382 2.64 -7.09 -28.68
N ASN A 383 1.77 -8.08 -28.74
CA ASN A 383 2.01 -9.43 -28.26
C ASN A 383 2.11 -10.38 -29.43
N PHE A 384 3.09 -11.27 -29.38
CA PHE A 384 3.31 -12.32 -30.38
C PHE A 384 3.34 -13.69 -29.67
N ASP A 385 2.58 -14.62 -30.21
CA ASP A 385 2.61 -16.05 -29.81
C ASP A 385 3.22 -16.85 -30.95
N LEU A 386 4.49 -17.22 -30.79
CA LEU A 386 5.31 -17.80 -31.84
C LEU A 386 5.89 -19.15 -31.42
N LYS A 387 6.16 -20.01 -32.41
CA LYS A 387 6.88 -21.28 -32.17
C LYS A 387 8.10 -21.37 -33.09
N THR A 388 9.24 -21.70 -32.51
CA THR A 388 10.50 -21.89 -33.20
C THR A 388 11.07 -23.28 -32.79
N GLY A 389 10.79 -24.30 -33.61
CA GLY A 389 11.12 -25.68 -33.26
C GLY A 389 10.39 -26.14 -31.99
N LYS A 390 11.14 -26.46 -30.92
CA LYS A 390 10.60 -26.88 -29.62
C LYS A 390 10.32 -25.70 -28.67
N LEU A 391 10.69 -24.48 -29.06
CA LEU A 391 10.52 -23.30 -28.23
C LEU A 391 9.16 -22.66 -28.53
N HIS A 392 8.46 -22.26 -27.49
CA HIS A 392 7.24 -21.48 -27.55
C HIS A 392 7.51 -20.11 -26.94
N HIS A 393 7.37 -19.05 -27.75
CA HIS A 393 7.66 -17.67 -27.41
C HIS A 393 6.36 -16.88 -27.18
N LYS A 394 6.27 -16.20 -26.06
CA LYS A 394 5.32 -15.13 -25.83
C LYS A 394 6.09 -13.81 -25.78
N LEU A 395 6.33 -13.25 -26.97
CA LEU A 395 7.10 -12.04 -27.14
C LEU A 395 6.20 -10.82 -27.00
N LEU A 396 6.67 -9.83 -26.29
CA LEU A 396 6.01 -8.54 -26.11
C LEU A 396 7.00 -7.42 -26.42
N THR A 397 6.57 -6.44 -27.21
CA THR A 397 7.32 -5.20 -27.43
C THR A 397 6.40 -4.00 -27.33
N GLY A 398 6.85 -2.93 -26.71
CA GLY A 398 5.97 -1.81 -26.46
C GLY A 398 6.67 -0.50 -26.15
N TYR A 399 5.83 0.51 -26.00
CA TYR A 399 6.19 1.87 -25.66
C TYR A 399 5.30 2.34 -24.48
N ASP A 400 5.92 2.98 -23.50
CA ASP A 400 5.23 3.64 -22.40
C ASP A 400 5.61 5.12 -22.35
N LEU A 401 4.64 5.98 -22.09
CA LEU A 401 4.79 7.40 -21.75
C LEU A 401 4.14 7.64 -20.39
N SER A 402 4.82 8.34 -19.51
CA SER A 402 4.26 8.87 -18.26
C SER A 402 4.64 10.32 -18.10
N SER A 403 3.68 11.19 -17.85
CA SER A 403 3.89 12.61 -17.58
C SER A 403 3.22 12.94 -16.25
N TRP A 404 3.97 13.50 -15.33
CA TRP A 404 3.45 14.05 -14.08
C TRP A 404 3.72 15.55 -14.05
N ASN A 405 2.66 16.34 -13.94
CA ASN A 405 2.70 17.79 -13.88
C ASN A 405 2.17 18.27 -12.53
N LYS A 406 3.04 18.83 -11.70
CA LYS A 406 2.66 19.57 -10.48
C LYS A 406 2.43 21.01 -10.87
N ASN A 407 1.17 21.42 -10.84
CA ASN A 407 0.73 22.70 -11.39
C ASN A 407 1.22 23.89 -10.56
N LYS A 408 1.37 25.03 -11.21
CA LYS A 408 1.60 26.32 -10.58
C LYS A 408 0.44 26.71 -9.64
N GLY A 409 0.71 27.59 -8.67
CA GLY A 409 -0.27 28.14 -7.75
C GLY A 409 -0.39 27.36 -6.44
N GLY A 410 0.27 26.22 -6.33
CA GLY A 410 0.46 25.56 -5.04
C GLY A 410 1.25 26.45 -4.05
N GLY A 411 0.93 26.38 -2.79
CA GLY A 411 1.64 27.17 -1.79
C GLY A 411 1.39 26.70 -0.37
N GLN A 412 2.31 27.06 0.52
CA GLN A 412 2.24 26.75 1.94
C GLN A 412 2.52 28.00 2.76
N ASN A 413 1.67 28.24 3.76
CA ASN A 413 1.92 29.14 4.86
C ASN A 413 2.18 28.32 6.12
N ALA A 414 2.99 28.84 7.02
CA ALA A 414 3.18 28.23 8.33
C ALA A 414 3.35 29.32 9.40
N ALA A 415 2.85 29.02 10.60
CA ALA A 415 3.24 29.71 11.81
C ALA A 415 4.05 28.73 12.67
N ARG A 416 5.24 29.14 13.09
CA ARG A 416 6.15 28.36 13.94
C ARG A 416 7.13 29.29 14.62
N GLY A 417 7.94 28.75 15.53
CA GLY A 417 8.97 29.52 16.22
C GLY A 417 8.41 30.31 17.41
N TYR A 418 9.09 31.39 17.77
CA TYR A 418 8.87 32.14 18.99
C TYR A 418 8.67 33.62 18.72
N LEU A 419 7.77 34.26 19.47
CA LEU A 419 7.49 35.70 19.37
C LEU A 419 8.58 36.52 20.07
N LEU A 420 9.08 37.51 19.37
CA LEU A 420 10.03 38.50 19.92
C LEU A 420 9.28 39.71 20.45
N LYS A 421 9.93 40.50 21.34
CA LYS A 421 9.36 41.73 21.92
C LYS A 421 9.11 42.83 20.90
N ASP A 422 9.80 42.82 19.78
CA ASP A 422 9.62 43.74 18.65
C ASP A 422 8.45 43.33 17.72
N GLY A 423 7.75 42.26 18.04
CA GLY A 423 6.61 41.75 17.25
C GLY A 423 7.00 40.80 16.11
N THR A 424 8.29 40.54 15.88
CA THR A 424 8.76 39.61 14.88
C THR A 424 8.80 38.18 15.42
N VAL A 425 9.10 37.20 14.56
CA VAL A 425 9.18 35.74 14.89
C VAL A 425 10.58 35.22 14.66
N ALA A 426 11.16 34.60 15.68
CA ALA A 426 12.40 33.83 15.58
C ALA A 426 12.08 32.34 15.31
N SER A 427 12.79 31.71 14.39
CA SER A 427 12.60 30.30 14.05
C SER A 427 12.98 29.33 15.17
N SER A 428 13.91 29.72 16.05
CA SER A 428 14.41 28.90 17.17
C SER A 428 14.68 29.78 18.38
N PHE A 429 14.68 29.19 19.58
CA PHE A 429 15.11 29.87 20.79
C PHE A 429 16.62 29.83 20.90
N VAL A 430 17.24 31.01 21.13
CA VAL A 430 18.69 31.18 21.31
C VAL A 430 18.91 31.74 22.71
N LEU A 431 19.52 30.96 23.59
CA LEU A 431 19.73 31.31 25.01
C LEU A 431 20.51 32.64 25.19
N ALA A 432 21.49 32.90 24.36
CA ALA A 432 22.25 34.16 24.39
C ALA A 432 21.40 35.42 24.16
N ASN A 433 20.25 35.26 23.50
CA ASN A 433 19.31 36.34 23.15
C ASN A 433 17.99 36.21 23.93
N ALA A 434 17.97 35.47 25.06
CA ALA A 434 16.74 35.17 25.82
C ALA A 434 15.94 36.41 26.20
N SER A 435 16.60 37.56 26.47
CA SER A 435 15.92 38.84 26.80
C SER A 435 15.08 39.43 25.68
N ASN A 436 15.27 39.02 24.43
CA ASN A 436 14.54 39.52 23.26
C ASN A 436 13.20 38.81 23.05
N TYR A 437 12.98 37.66 23.68
CA TYR A 437 11.76 36.88 23.51
C TYR A 437 10.65 37.37 24.43
N GLN A 438 9.41 37.35 23.94
CA GLN A 438 8.24 37.37 24.81
C GLN A 438 8.23 36.12 25.67
N THR A 439 7.63 36.14 26.84
CA THR A 439 7.55 35.02 27.76
C THR A 439 6.11 34.62 28.05
N VAL A 440 5.90 33.35 28.37
CA VAL A 440 4.65 32.78 28.86
C VAL A 440 4.96 31.85 30.03
N THR A 441 4.06 31.80 31.01
CA THR A 441 4.18 30.85 32.13
C THR A 441 3.16 29.73 31.94
N VAL A 442 3.64 28.49 31.87
CA VAL A 442 2.80 27.30 31.77
C VAL A 442 3.20 26.34 32.89
N ASP A 443 2.24 25.91 33.69
CA ASP A 443 2.46 25.02 34.86
C ASP A 443 3.57 25.52 35.81
N GLY A 444 3.67 26.85 35.98
CA GLY A 444 4.68 27.50 36.84
C GLY A 444 6.06 27.67 36.21
N VAL A 445 6.29 27.20 35.00
CA VAL A 445 7.56 27.34 34.27
C VAL A 445 7.48 28.53 33.33
N VAL A 446 8.44 29.46 33.44
CA VAL A 446 8.60 30.59 32.51
C VAL A 446 9.33 30.12 31.26
N MET A 447 8.72 30.37 30.09
CA MET A 447 9.24 29.89 28.80
C MET A 447 9.17 30.99 27.75
N PRO A 448 9.94 30.89 26.66
CA PRO A 448 9.75 31.75 25.50
C PRO A 448 8.35 31.53 24.95
N LYS A 449 7.64 32.61 24.62
CA LYS A 449 6.29 32.55 24.07
C LYS A 449 6.33 32.03 22.64
N PRO A 450 5.68 30.88 22.33
CA PRO A 450 5.65 30.35 20.97
C PRO A 450 4.70 31.16 20.10
N ASN A 451 4.88 31.10 18.78
CA ASN A 451 3.94 31.67 17.81
C ASN A 451 2.64 30.86 17.73
N VAL A 452 2.73 29.54 17.94
CA VAL A 452 1.56 28.63 18.10
C VAL A 452 1.64 28.04 19.50
N ASP A 453 0.58 28.15 20.27
CA ASP A 453 0.56 27.73 21.68
C ASP A 453 1.13 26.31 21.86
N TYR A 454 1.88 26.12 22.94
CA TYR A 454 2.34 24.81 23.36
C TYR A 454 1.16 23.88 23.63
N PHE A 455 1.25 22.63 23.18
CA PHE A 455 0.25 21.63 23.51
C PHE A 455 0.62 20.94 24.83
N ASN A 456 -0.22 21.12 25.85
CA ASN A 456 0.00 20.50 27.16
C ASN A 456 -0.47 19.05 27.15
N LEU A 457 0.47 18.10 27.29
CA LEU A 457 0.21 16.67 27.26
C LEU A 457 -0.49 16.17 28.52
N ASN A 458 -0.29 16.84 29.67
CA ASN A 458 -0.93 16.51 30.94
C ASN A 458 -2.38 17.03 31.04
N ASN A 459 -2.67 18.11 30.32
CA ASN A 459 -3.99 18.73 30.30
C ASN A 459 -4.35 19.17 28.88
N PRO A 460 -4.71 18.23 27.97
CA PRO A 460 -5.06 18.53 26.59
C PRO A 460 -6.28 19.46 26.53
N ILE A 461 -6.13 20.62 25.89
CA ILE A 461 -7.23 21.56 25.64
C ILE A 461 -7.32 21.80 24.15
N TYR A 462 -8.46 21.44 23.58
CA TYR A 462 -8.75 21.61 22.16
C TYR A 462 -9.52 22.93 21.94
N ARG A 463 -8.86 23.93 21.39
CA ARG A 463 -9.44 25.25 21.10
C ARG A 463 -9.76 25.38 19.62
N LEU A 464 -10.85 26.05 19.31
CA LEU A 464 -11.11 26.53 17.96
C LEU A 464 -10.13 27.68 17.69
N THR A 465 -9.43 27.59 16.59
CA THR A 465 -8.40 28.57 16.19
C THR A 465 -8.66 29.05 14.77
N SER A 466 -8.11 30.20 14.44
CA SER A 466 -8.17 30.85 13.13
C SER A 466 -6.75 31.20 12.68
N PRO A 467 -6.48 31.27 11.36
CA PRO A 467 -5.17 31.68 10.84
C PRO A 467 -4.73 33.07 11.38
N GLU A 468 -5.67 33.92 11.70
CA GLU A 468 -5.44 35.27 12.23
C GLU A 468 -4.90 35.28 13.67
N ASP A 469 -5.00 34.15 14.38
CA ASP A 469 -4.44 34.00 15.73
C ASP A 469 -2.91 33.91 15.70
N TYR A 470 -2.31 33.78 14.52
CA TYR A 470 -0.89 33.52 14.36
C TYR A 470 -0.19 34.53 13.45
N THR A 471 1.10 34.74 13.69
CA THR A 471 1.97 35.41 12.75
C THR A 471 2.44 34.41 11.69
N LEU A 472 1.78 34.42 10.53
CA LEU A 472 2.15 33.56 9.42
C LEU A 472 3.40 34.07 8.72
N ASN A 473 4.26 33.14 8.24
CA ASN A 473 5.30 33.50 7.30
C ASN A 473 4.67 33.92 5.94
N VAL A 474 5.46 34.58 5.11
CA VAL A 474 5.07 34.84 3.73
C VAL A 474 4.75 33.51 3.05
N ARG A 475 3.64 33.45 2.29
CA ARG A 475 3.24 32.26 1.56
C ARG A 475 4.39 31.81 0.65
N THR A 476 4.92 30.63 0.94
CA THR A 476 5.94 30.01 0.11
C THR A 476 5.25 29.29 -1.03
N ALA A 477 5.56 29.67 -2.29
CA ALA A 477 5.12 28.94 -3.45
C ALA A 477 5.75 27.54 -3.43
N LEU A 478 4.93 26.51 -3.61
CA LEU A 478 5.45 25.15 -3.87
C LEU A 478 5.94 25.12 -5.33
N PRO A 479 7.16 24.66 -5.59
CA PRO A 479 7.68 24.61 -6.95
C PRO A 479 6.76 23.81 -7.85
N SER A 480 6.43 24.38 -9.01
CA SER A 480 5.85 23.62 -10.11
C SER A 480 6.89 22.62 -10.64
N ALA A 481 6.44 21.49 -11.16
CA ALA A 481 7.34 20.46 -11.64
C ALA A 481 6.70 19.68 -12.80
N LEU A 482 7.51 19.28 -13.77
CA LEU A 482 7.11 18.35 -14.81
C LEU A 482 8.13 17.22 -14.88
N THR A 483 7.67 15.98 -14.66
CA THR A 483 8.48 14.78 -14.89
C THR A 483 7.88 14.01 -16.06
N THR A 484 8.64 13.84 -17.13
CA THR A 484 8.24 13.05 -18.30
C THR A 484 9.15 11.85 -18.45
N THR A 485 8.56 10.67 -18.55
CA THR A 485 9.27 9.40 -18.75
C THR A 485 8.80 8.75 -20.04
N ASN A 486 9.72 8.40 -20.92
CA ASN A 486 9.48 7.63 -22.14
C ASN A 486 10.25 6.32 -22.06
N ALA A 487 9.68 5.24 -22.52
CA ALA A 487 10.37 3.96 -22.54
C ALA A 487 9.98 3.10 -23.73
N ILE A 488 10.95 2.35 -24.23
CA ILE A 488 10.74 1.23 -25.13
C ILE A 488 11.17 -0.04 -24.40
N TYR A 489 10.46 -1.12 -24.64
CA TYR A 489 10.77 -2.40 -24.00
C TYR A 489 10.46 -3.60 -24.89
N ILE A 490 11.21 -4.66 -24.66
CA ILE A 490 11.00 -5.98 -25.23
C ILE A 490 11.08 -7.01 -24.12
N GLN A 491 10.18 -7.98 -24.14
CA GLN A 491 10.17 -9.09 -23.19
C GLN A 491 9.78 -10.36 -23.92
N ASP A 492 10.49 -11.46 -23.69
CA ASP A 492 10.14 -12.77 -24.21
C ASP A 492 10.01 -13.79 -23.08
N GLN A 493 8.87 -14.44 -23.01
CA GLN A 493 8.66 -15.61 -22.18
C GLN A 493 8.78 -16.85 -23.05
N ILE A 494 9.93 -17.52 -22.94
CA ILE A 494 10.30 -18.69 -23.73
C ILE A 494 10.00 -19.95 -22.95
N GLN A 495 9.09 -20.77 -23.43
CA GLN A 495 8.83 -22.09 -22.85
C GLN A 495 9.59 -23.19 -23.64
N TRP A 496 10.39 -23.97 -22.91
CA TRP A 496 11.12 -25.13 -23.41
C TRP A 496 10.95 -26.29 -22.46
N GLU A 497 10.18 -27.30 -22.89
CA GLU A 497 9.84 -28.46 -22.07
C GLU A 497 9.31 -28.02 -20.67
N LYS A 498 10.09 -28.28 -19.61
CA LYS A 498 9.78 -27.94 -18.22
C LYS A 498 10.31 -26.56 -17.80
N PHE A 499 11.07 -25.90 -18.66
CA PHE A 499 11.64 -24.57 -18.35
C PHE A 499 10.80 -23.46 -18.97
N THR A 500 10.68 -22.38 -18.23
CA THR A 500 10.18 -21.11 -18.73
C THR A 500 11.21 -20.03 -18.41
N PHE A 501 11.75 -19.37 -19.45
CA PHE A 501 12.67 -18.26 -19.33
C PHE A 501 11.90 -16.97 -19.54
N LEU A 502 12.05 -16.00 -18.65
CA LEU A 502 11.53 -14.65 -18.82
C LEU A 502 12.71 -13.70 -18.99
N LEU A 503 12.88 -13.19 -20.19
CA LEU A 503 13.94 -12.27 -20.56
C LEU A 503 13.30 -10.94 -20.92
N GLY A 504 13.71 -9.85 -20.31
CA GLY A 504 13.18 -8.51 -20.58
C GLY A 504 14.28 -7.48 -20.57
N LEU A 505 14.12 -6.49 -21.42
CA LEU A 505 14.97 -5.31 -21.48
C LEU A 505 14.08 -4.09 -21.71
N ARG A 506 14.25 -3.07 -20.86
CA ARG A 506 13.61 -1.78 -20.98
C ARG A 506 14.67 -0.69 -21.01
N ASN A 507 14.60 0.18 -21.98
CA ASN A 507 15.35 1.42 -21.96
C ASN A 507 14.39 2.58 -21.69
N GLU A 508 14.72 3.38 -20.70
CA GLU A 508 13.89 4.48 -20.23
C GLU A 508 14.66 5.79 -20.28
N TRP A 509 14.04 6.82 -20.81
CA TRP A 509 14.51 8.20 -20.79
C TRP A 509 13.57 9.02 -19.95
N PHE A 510 14.10 9.77 -19.01
CA PHE A 510 13.29 10.69 -18.24
C PHE A 510 13.86 12.11 -18.27
N GLU A 511 12.95 13.05 -18.23
CA GLU A 511 13.23 14.47 -18.07
C GLU A 511 12.48 14.99 -16.85
N ASP A 512 13.21 15.62 -15.95
CA ASP A 512 12.70 16.19 -14.71
C ASP A 512 12.93 17.68 -14.74
N ILE A 513 11.86 18.47 -14.61
CA ILE A 513 11.91 19.93 -14.64
C ILE A 513 11.35 20.46 -13.33
N THR A 514 12.19 21.11 -12.53
CA THR A 514 11.78 21.86 -11.34
C THR A 514 11.53 23.32 -11.72
N ASN A 515 10.59 23.98 -11.05
CA ASN A 515 10.10 25.33 -11.37
C ASN A 515 9.57 25.42 -12.84
N TYR A 516 8.88 24.38 -13.26
CA TYR A 516 8.32 24.27 -14.61
C TYR A 516 7.46 25.46 -14.98
N GLU A 517 7.62 25.98 -16.20
CA GLU A 517 6.99 27.19 -16.73
C GLU A 517 7.33 28.47 -15.93
N THR A 518 8.51 28.55 -15.35
CA THR A 518 9.06 29.77 -14.75
C THR A 518 10.39 30.14 -15.40
N ASN A 519 10.88 31.34 -15.15
CA ASN A 519 12.20 31.78 -15.65
C ASN A 519 13.37 31.05 -14.98
N ASN A 520 13.11 30.26 -13.91
CA ASN A 520 14.11 29.57 -13.11
C ASN A 520 14.01 28.05 -13.27
N GLU A 521 13.63 27.56 -14.42
CA GLU A 521 13.56 26.11 -14.69
C GLU A 521 14.92 25.44 -14.52
N LEU A 522 14.94 24.37 -13.75
CA LEU A 522 16.08 23.45 -13.65
C LEU A 522 15.68 22.11 -14.28
N LYS A 523 16.51 21.64 -15.23
CA LYS A 523 16.22 20.43 -16.00
C LYS A 523 17.26 19.36 -15.78
N VAL A 524 16.82 18.12 -15.58
CA VAL A 524 17.68 16.94 -15.57
C VAL A 524 17.14 15.93 -16.57
N LYS A 525 18.04 15.42 -17.41
CA LYS A 525 17.77 14.32 -18.34
C LYS A 525 18.67 13.16 -18.02
N LYS A 526 18.10 11.99 -17.82
CA LYS A 526 18.84 10.73 -17.61
C LYS A 526 18.18 9.59 -18.36
N SER A 527 18.90 8.49 -18.49
CA SER A 527 18.39 7.23 -19.02
C SER A 527 18.79 6.07 -18.15
N ALA A 528 17.99 5.03 -18.15
CA ALA A 528 18.26 3.78 -17.45
C ALA A 528 17.96 2.59 -18.37
N LEU A 529 18.89 1.63 -18.40
CA LEU A 529 18.69 0.34 -19.02
C LEU A 529 18.37 -0.69 -17.92
N LEU A 530 17.20 -1.30 -17.99
CA LEU A 530 16.62 -2.13 -16.94
C LEU A 530 16.46 -3.57 -17.43
N PRO A 531 17.41 -4.47 -17.13
CA PRO A 531 17.27 -5.88 -17.43
C PRO A 531 16.32 -6.58 -16.46
N ARG A 532 15.65 -7.61 -16.98
CA ARG A 532 14.84 -8.56 -16.23
C ARG A 532 15.16 -9.97 -16.70
N ILE A 533 15.60 -10.83 -15.79
CA ILE A 533 15.94 -12.21 -16.10
C ILE A 533 15.27 -13.11 -15.06
N GLY A 534 14.52 -14.09 -15.53
CA GLY A 534 13.87 -15.06 -14.66
C GLY A 534 13.84 -16.45 -15.31
N ILE A 535 13.94 -17.47 -14.49
CA ILE A 535 13.86 -18.87 -14.92
C ILE A 535 12.89 -19.58 -13.98
N THR A 536 11.91 -20.26 -14.54
CA THR A 536 11.01 -21.16 -13.81
C THR A 536 11.21 -22.59 -14.32
N TYR A 537 11.34 -23.54 -13.41
CA TYR A 537 11.39 -24.96 -13.70
C TYR A 537 10.15 -25.66 -13.13
N ALA A 538 9.35 -26.28 -14.00
CA ALA A 538 8.19 -27.06 -13.61
C ALA A 538 8.65 -28.46 -13.18
N VAL A 539 8.77 -28.70 -11.88
CA VAL A 539 9.09 -30.02 -11.32
C VAL A 539 8.01 -31.01 -11.73
N ASN A 540 6.74 -30.59 -11.56
CA ASN A 540 5.54 -31.28 -12.05
C ASN A 540 4.43 -30.27 -12.32
N SER A 541 3.20 -30.73 -12.59
CA SER A 541 2.05 -29.84 -12.85
C SER A 541 1.65 -28.93 -11.68
N ALA A 542 2.02 -29.29 -10.45
CA ALA A 542 1.66 -28.59 -9.23
C ALA A 542 2.79 -27.74 -8.65
N ILE A 543 4.05 -28.06 -8.94
CA ILE A 543 5.23 -27.46 -8.27
C ILE A 543 6.15 -26.83 -9.30
N ASN A 544 6.40 -25.53 -9.12
CA ASN A 544 7.40 -24.76 -9.87
C ASN A 544 8.45 -24.18 -8.92
N VAL A 545 9.70 -24.23 -9.32
CA VAL A 545 10.82 -23.54 -8.67
C VAL A 545 11.32 -22.46 -9.60
N TYR A 546 11.66 -21.29 -9.08
CA TYR A 546 12.13 -20.19 -9.91
C TYR A 546 13.31 -19.45 -9.30
N THR A 547 14.03 -18.75 -10.17
CA THR A 547 15.00 -17.74 -9.79
C THR A 547 14.80 -16.49 -10.64
N THR A 548 15.09 -15.31 -10.08
CA THR A 548 14.97 -14.04 -10.82
C THR A 548 16.04 -13.04 -10.40
N TYR A 549 16.43 -12.21 -11.36
CA TYR A 549 17.22 -11.00 -11.19
C TYR A 549 16.49 -9.84 -11.85
N LEU A 550 16.31 -8.75 -11.08
CA LEU A 550 15.62 -7.53 -11.52
C LEU A 550 16.43 -6.31 -11.12
N GLU A 551 16.44 -5.31 -11.98
CA GLU A 551 16.93 -3.97 -11.63
C GLU A 551 15.81 -2.97 -11.56
N GLY A 552 15.95 -1.98 -10.71
CA GLY A 552 15.00 -0.91 -10.49
C GLY A 552 15.68 0.45 -10.44
N TYR A 553 14.92 1.45 -10.80
CA TYR A 553 15.34 2.82 -10.92
C TYR A 553 14.20 3.75 -10.52
N GLN A 554 14.52 4.85 -9.81
CA GLN A 554 13.52 5.83 -9.40
C GLN A 554 14.14 7.25 -9.44
N PRO A 555 13.62 8.18 -10.24
CA PRO A 555 13.99 9.59 -10.18
C PRO A 555 13.70 10.16 -8.79
N GLN A 556 14.59 11.01 -8.27
CA GLN A 556 14.45 11.62 -6.96
C GLN A 556 14.41 13.16 -6.98
N SER A 557 14.47 13.76 -8.16
CA SER A 557 14.62 15.20 -8.33
C SER A 557 13.36 15.98 -7.96
N ASN A 558 12.17 15.36 -8.10
CA ASN A 558 10.89 15.96 -7.78
C ASN A 558 10.13 15.10 -6.81
N THR A 559 10.03 15.56 -5.57
CA THR A 559 9.12 14.98 -4.61
C THR A 559 7.82 15.78 -4.57
N VAL A 560 6.71 15.11 -4.30
CA VAL A 560 5.39 15.76 -4.25
C VAL A 560 5.29 16.79 -3.15
N THR A 561 5.98 16.56 -2.04
CA THR A 561 5.78 17.30 -0.78
C THR A 561 6.95 18.12 -0.33
N LEU A 562 8.15 17.72 -0.71
CA LEU A 562 9.36 18.31 -0.15
C LEU A 562 10.03 19.14 -1.23
N MET A 563 10.47 20.32 -0.86
CA MET A 563 11.31 21.11 -1.75
C MET A 563 12.69 20.48 -1.76
N PRO A 564 13.23 20.09 -2.94
CA PRO A 564 14.64 19.77 -3.04
C PRO A 564 15.42 20.99 -2.54
N GLN A 565 16.17 20.84 -1.46
CA GLN A 565 17.04 21.93 -1.02
C GLN A 565 18.24 21.98 -1.95
N THR A 566 18.12 22.72 -3.02
CA THR A 566 19.17 22.98 -3.99
C THR A 566 20.38 23.68 -3.36
N ALA A 567 20.18 24.34 -2.21
CA ALA A 567 21.27 25.03 -1.48
C ALA A 567 22.27 24.09 -0.79
N SER A 568 21.92 22.81 -0.56
CA SER A 568 22.81 21.88 0.14
C SER A 568 23.67 21.04 -0.82
N LEU A 569 23.43 21.11 -2.12
CA LEU A 569 24.23 20.37 -3.11
C LEU A 569 25.17 21.33 -3.85
N PRO A 570 26.47 21.00 -3.93
CA PRO A 570 27.41 21.82 -4.69
C PRO A 570 26.93 22.02 -6.13
N GLY A 571 26.78 23.29 -6.54
CA GLY A 571 26.40 23.64 -7.91
C GLY A 571 24.90 23.54 -8.23
N GLY A 572 24.02 23.37 -7.24
CA GLY A 572 22.56 23.27 -7.48
C GLY A 572 22.16 22.01 -8.25
N SER A 573 22.97 20.95 -8.18
CA SER A 573 22.69 19.69 -8.87
C SER A 573 21.50 18.97 -8.22
N LEU A 574 20.67 18.36 -9.04
CA LEU A 574 19.58 17.49 -8.60
C LEU A 574 20.16 16.15 -8.14
N PHE A 575 19.44 15.49 -7.22
CA PHE A 575 19.84 14.21 -6.68
C PHE A 575 19.99 13.13 -7.76
N ASP A 576 20.96 12.25 -7.59
CA ASP A 576 21.07 11.05 -8.42
C ASP A 576 19.84 10.15 -8.20
N PRO A 577 19.41 9.42 -9.24
CA PRO A 577 18.31 8.47 -9.10
C PRO A 577 18.65 7.40 -8.07
N LEU A 578 17.63 6.95 -7.36
CA LEU A 578 17.69 5.72 -6.58
C LEU A 578 17.83 4.54 -7.54
N GLU A 579 18.80 3.68 -7.28
CA GLU A 579 19.03 2.43 -7.99
C GLU A 579 18.79 1.25 -7.06
N SER A 580 18.31 0.16 -7.60
CA SER A 580 18.08 -1.07 -6.83
C SER A 580 18.30 -2.34 -7.66
N ASP A 581 18.65 -3.43 -6.99
CA ASP A 581 18.69 -4.76 -7.58
C ASP A 581 18.04 -5.79 -6.64
N LEU A 582 17.39 -6.81 -7.23
CA LEU A 582 16.81 -7.96 -6.55
C LEU A 582 17.41 -9.25 -7.07
N LYS A 583 17.77 -10.12 -6.14
CA LYS A 583 18.03 -11.54 -6.37
C LYS A 583 17.03 -12.36 -5.56
N GLU A 584 16.32 -13.27 -6.22
CA GLU A 584 15.29 -14.07 -5.57
C GLU A 584 15.30 -15.51 -6.07
N VAL A 585 15.05 -16.44 -5.15
CA VAL A 585 14.78 -17.85 -5.45
C VAL A 585 13.50 -18.23 -4.71
N GLY A 586 12.59 -18.91 -5.38
CA GLY A 586 11.32 -19.28 -4.76
C GLY A 586 10.71 -20.57 -5.31
N ILE A 587 9.69 -21.01 -4.60
CA ILE A 587 8.85 -22.15 -4.96
C ILE A 587 7.39 -21.69 -4.99
N LYS A 588 6.67 -22.14 -5.99
CA LYS A 588 5.22 -21.94 -6.13
C LYS A 588 4.56 -23.29 -6.34
N THR A 589 3.53 -23.55 -5.55
CA THR A 589 2.81 -24.82 -5.64
C THR A 589 1.30 -24.61 -5.53
N THR A 590 0.56 -25.47 -6.22
CA THR A 590 -0.88 -25.62 -6.08
C THR A 590 -1.18 -27.04 -5.65
N PHE A 591 -2.14 -27.23 -4.75
CA PHE A 591 -2.53 -28.54 -4.23
C PHE A 591 -4.04 -28.56 -3.94
N LEU A 592 -4.58 -29.68 -3.46
CA LEU A 592 -6.01 -29.91 -3.29
C LEU A 592 -6.81 -29.62 -4.58
N ASN A 593 -6.40 -30.17 -5.71
CA ASN A 593 -7.00 -29.93 -7.03
C ASN A 593 -7.00 -28.46 -7.45
N ASN A 594 -5.89 -27.73 -7.20
CA ASN A 594 -5.71 -26.30 -7.44
C ASN A 594 -6.62 -25.38 -6.60
N SER A 595 -7.23 -25.89 -5.52
CA SER A 595 -8.02 -25.05 -4.62
C SER A 595 -7.16 -24.24 -3.66
N MET A 596 -5.91 -24.67 -3.42
CA MET A 596 -4.93 -24.04 -2.56
C MET A 596 -3.71 -23.64 -3.35
N SER A 597 -3.15 -22.47 -3.06
CA SER A 597 -1.84 -22.02 -3.54
C SER A 597 -0.91 -21.74 -2.37
N PHE A 598 0.35 -22.13 -2.52
CA PHE A 598 1.42 -21.80 -1.60
C PHE A 598 2.62 -21.27 -2.38
N ASN A 599 3.14 -20.12 -1.97
CA ASN A 599 4.31 -19.50 -2.53
C ASN A 599 5.31 -19.23 -1.40
N ALA A 600 6.60 -19.49 -1.63
CA ALA A 600 7.65 -19.10 -0.71
C ALA A 600 8.86 -18.59 -1.48
N ALA A 601 9.57 -17.62 -0.93
CA ALA A 601 10.74 -17.01 -1.55
C ALA A 601 11.80 -16.62 -0.52
N ILE A 602 13.07 -16.70 -0.95
CA ILE A 602 14.23 -16.11 -0.28
C ILE A 602 14.75 -15.02 -1.21
N TYR A 603 15.03 -13.85 -0.66
CA TYR A 603 15.41 -12.69 -1.47
C TYR A 603 16.53 -11.86 -0.83
N GLU A 604 17.22 -11.10 -1.67
CA GLU A 604 18.08 -9.98 -1.30
C GLU A 604 17.78 -8.80 -2.23
N ILE A 605 17.47 -7.63 -1.65
CA ILE A 605 17.31 -6.35 -2.35
C ILE A 605 18.40 -5.40 -1.83
N ARG A 606 19.06 -4.72 -2.76
CA ARG A 606 20.00 -3.65 -2.45
C ARG A 606 19.51 -2.35 -3.04
N GLN A 607 19.76 -1.25 -2.32
CA GLN A 607 19.45 0.10 -2.77
C GLN A 607 20.66 1.01 -2.62
N ARG A 608 20.75 1.97 -3.53
CA ARG A 608 21.79 3.02 -3.57
C ARG A 608 21.13 4.38 -3.78
N ASN A 609 21.81 5.45 -3.37
CA ASN A 609 21.38 6.85 -3.56
C ASN A 609 20.03 7.19 -2.93
N ILE A 610 19.75 6.72 -1.71
CA ILE A 610 18.45 6.88 -1.06
C ILE A 610 18.32 8.28 -0.45
N LEU A 611 17.23 9.00 -0.74
CA LEU A 611 16.85 10.23 -0.04
C LEU A 611 16.11 9.91 1.25
N MET A 612 16.44 10.67 2.30
CA MET A 612 15.82 10.56 3.61
C MET A 612 15.55 11.95 4.17
N ASN A 613 14.47 12.08 4.96
CA ASN A 613 14.25 13.28 5.75
C ASN A 613 15.32 13.41 6.83
N ALA A 614 15.93 14.58 6.96
CA ALA A 614 17.00 14.85 7.93
C ALA A 614 16.49 14.90 9.37
N ASN A 615 15.16 15.00 9.58
CA ASN A 615 14.52 15.24 10.88
C ASN A 615 15.08 16.51 11.59
N ASP A 616 15.31 17.54 10.81
CA ASP A 616 15.76 18.83 11.31
C ASP A 616 14.56 19.62 11.89
N PRO A 617 14.60 20.00 13.17
CA PRO A 617 13.48 20.77 13.78
C PRO A 617 13.27 22.16 13.19
N VAL A 618 14.33 22.76 12.66
CA VAL A 618 14.29 24.09 12.02
C VAL A 618 13.81 23.98 10.58
N ASN A 619 14.24 22.93 9.88
CA ASN A 619 13.89 22.62 8.50
C ASN A 619 13.27 21.21 8.41
N PRO A 620 12.03 21.01 8.85
CA PRO A 620 11.44 19.67 8.96
C PRO A 620 11.25 18.94 7.61
N ASP A 621 11.39 19.67 6.52
CA ASP A 621 11.26 19.14 5.15
C ASP A 621 12.65 18.91 4.46
N LEU A 622 13.77 19.08 5.21
CA LEU A 622 15.11 18.86 4.69
C LEU A 622 15.36 17.41 4.31
N LEU A 623 15.84 17.19 3.09
CA LEU A 623 16.27 15.89 2.59
C LEU A 623 17.78 15.75 2.60
N VAL A 624 18.24 14.54 2.91
CA VAL A 624 19.66 14.14 2.85
C VAL A 624 19.80 12.84 2.11
N THR A 625 20.94 12.60 1.47
CA THR A 625 21.23 11.36 0.76
C THR A 625 21.83 10.33 1.72
N ARG A 626 21.23 9.14 1.80
CA ARG A 626 21.81 7.95 2.40
C ARG A 626 22.50 7.13 1.32
N GLY A 627 23.69 6.59 1.61
CA GLY A 627 24.50 5.92 0.60
C GLY A 627 23.93 4.57 0.15
N GLY A 628 23.43 3.72 1.05
CA GLY A 628 22.89 2.42 0.66
C GLY A 628 22.20 1.67 1.78
N GLU A 629 21.32 0.75 1.37
CA GLU A 629 20.58 -0.15 2.24
C GLU A 629 20.48 -1.54 1.61
N ARG A 630 20.32 -2.55 2.45
CA ARG A 630 20.09 -3.93 2.04
C ARG A 630 18.93 -4.52 2.81
N SER A 631 18.06 -5.24 2.11
CA SER A 631 17.02 -6.08 2.73
C SER A 631 17.13 -7.50 2.20
N ARG A 632 17.21 -8.47 3.09
CA ARG A 632 17.18 -9.90 2.78
C ARG A 632 16.18 -10.60 3.70
N GLY A 633 15.59 -11.67 3.20
CA GLY A 633 14.61 -12.35 4.01
C GLY A 633 14.03 -13.59 3.38
N PHE A 634 13.08 -14.14 4.10
CA PHE A 634 12.22 -15.26 3.71
C PHE A 634 10.78 -14.85 3.87
N GLU A 635 9.95 -15.24 2.92
CA GLU A 635 8.51 -15.01 2.99
C GLU A 635 7.74 -16.20 2.44
N CYS A 636 6.51 -16.38 2.91
CA CYS A 636 5.56 -17.31 2.34
C CYS A 636 4.12 -16.82 2.46
N ASP A 637 3.31 -17.19 1.46
CA ASP A 637 1.88 -16.92 1.37
C ASP A 637 1.14 -18.22 1.06
N LEU A 638 0.06 -18.50 1.78
CA LEU A 638 -0.85 -19.62 1.62
C LEU A 638 -2.27 -19.08 1.47
N ALA A 639 -2.99 -19.44 0.40
CA ALA A 639 -4.35 -18.99 0.21
C ALA A 639 -5.20 -20.01 -0.55
N GLY A 640 -6.50 -20.10 -0.22
CA GLY A 640 -7.47 -20.92 -0.93
C GLY A 640 -8.43 -21.70 -0.04
N TYR A 641 -8.92 -22.82 -0.54
CA TYR A 641 -9.86 -23.70 0.13
C TYR A 641 -9.17 -24.97 0.63
N ILE A 642 -9.33 -25.26 1.94
CA ILE A 642 -8.98 -26.57 2.53
C ILE A 642 -10.07 -27.59 2.18
N THR A 643 -11.33 -27.19 2.36
CA THR A 643 -12.54 -27.85 1.87
C THR A 643 -13.44 -26.81 1.19
N PRO A 644 -14.51 -27.19 0.47
CA PRO A 644 -15.44 -26.22 -0.13
C PRO A 644 -16.00 -25.17 0.87
N ASP A 645 -16.09 -25.57 2.14
CA ASP A 645 -16.66 -24.75 3.20
C ASP A 645 -15.60 -24.10 4.10
N TRP A 646 -14.32 -24.40 3.90
CA TRP A 646 -13.23 -23.91 4.75
C TRP A 646 -12.15 -23.22 3.93
N GLN A 647 -12.07 -21.90 4.06
CA GLN A 647 -11.09 -21.05 3.40
C GLN A 647 -10.02 -20.57 4.37
N ILE A 648 -8.80 -20.36 3.86
CA ILE A 648 -7.67 -19.84 4.61
C ILE A 648 -6.86 -18.86 3.77
N ASN A 649 -6.35 -17.82 4.41
CA ASN A 649 -5.25 -16.97 3.95
C ASN A 649 -4.25 -16.86 5.10
N ALA A 650 -3.01 -17.23 4.87
CA ALA A 650 -1.94 -17.12 5.86
C ALA A 650 -0.68 -16.59 5.20
N SER A 651 0.04 -15.74 5.90
CA SER A 651 1.30 -15.18 5.44
C SER A 651 2.31 -15.08 6.58
N TYR A 652 3.58 -15.26 6.24
CA TYR A 652 4.70 -15.07 7.15
C TYR A 652 5.86 -14.40 6.43
N SER A 653 6.58 -13.53 7.12
CA SER A 653 7.82 -12.96 6.64
C SER A 653 8.86 -12.83 7.75
N TYR A 654 10.10 -13.15 7.39
CA TYR A 654 11.32 -12.78 8.11
C TYR A 654 12.08 -11.74 7.29
N ILE A 655 12.38 -10.58 7.88
CA ILE A 655 13.03 -9.46 7.19
C ILE A 655 14.26 -9.03 7.99
N ASP A 656 15.42 -9.11 7.37
CA ASP A 656 16.69 -8.59 7.88
C ASP A 656 17.13 -7.43 6.98
N ALA A 657 16.67 -6.23 7.35
CA ALA A 657 16.93 -5.00 6.61
C ALA A 657 17.83 -4.06 7.41
N GLU A 658 18.91 -3.58 6.77
CA GLU A 658 19.93 -2.75 7.40
C GLU A 658 20.45 -1.65 6.47
N ILE A 659 21.03 -0.64 7.07
CA ILE A 659 21.76 0.44 6.41
C ILE A 659 23.18 -0.07 6.15
N THR A 660 23.62 -0.08 4.89
CA THR A 660 24.95 -0.59 4.50
C THR A 660 25.96 0.53 4.24
N LYS A 661 25.48 1.75 3.95
CA LYS A 661 26.31 2.93 3.73
C LYS A 661 25.54 4.18 4.15
N ASP A 662 26.12 4.99 4.99
CA ASP A 662 25.54 6.26 5.46
C ASP A 662 26.64 7.29 5.73
N ASN A 663 26.34 8.58 5.64
CA ASN A 663 27.26 9.66 6.02
C ASN A 663 27.53 9.68 7.53
N ASN A 664 26.61 9.13 8.34
CA ASN A 664 26.82 8.88 9.76
C ASN A 664 27.28 7.43 9.97
N PRO A 665 28.57 7.18 10.28
CA PRO A 665 29.10 5.83 10.46
C PRO A 665 28.38 5.01 11.54
N ALA A 666 27.80 5.67 12.56
CA ALA A 666 27.05 5.00 13.62
C ALA A 666 25.75 4.33 13.14
N LEU A 667 25.28 4.69 11.95
CA LEU A 667 24.09 4.08 11.34
C LEU A 667 24.41 2.86 10.47
N ILE A 668 25.68 2.63 10.13
CA ILE A 668 26.07 1.47 9.31
C ILE A 668 25.89 0.20 10.11
N GLY A 669 25.18 -0.79 9.53
CA GLY A 669 24.74 -2.02 10.20
C GLY A 669 23.48 -1.86 11.04
N ALA A 670 22.95 -0.64 11.18
CA ALA A 670 21.74 -0.41 11.95
C ALA A 670 20.50 -0.95 11.20
N ARG A 671 19.59 -1.56 11.98
CA ARG A 671 18.33 -2.09 11.48
C ARG A 671 17.45 -1.00 10.86
N LYS A 672 16.74 -1.33 9.79
CA LYS A 672 15.75 -0.43 9.15
C LYS A 672 14.58 -0.10 10.09
N GLN A 673 14.12 1.13 9.97
CA GLN A 673 13.02 1.70 10.76
C GLN A 673 11.70 1.03 10.46
N ASN A 674 10.82 1.01 11.47
CA ASN A 674 9.44 0.49 11.40
C ASN A 674 9.31 -0.91 10.74
N THR A 675 10.41 -1.65 10.67
CA THR A 675 10.48 -2.97 10.06
C THR A 675 10.58 -4.04 11.14
N PRO A 676 9.52 -4.84 11.38
CA PRO A 676 9.62 -6.00 12.26
C PRO A 676 10.48 -7.08 11.61
N LYS A 677 11.31 -7.79 12.40
CA LYS A 677 12.06 -8.95 11.87
C LYS A 677 11.14 -10.09 11.48
N ASN A 678 10.07 -10.29 12.23
CA ASN A 678 9.08 -11.34 11.97
C ASN A 678 7.70 -10.72 11.93
N SER A 679 6.91 -11.10 10.94
CA SER A 679 5.48 -10.81 10.90
C SER A 679 4.70 -12.00 10.37
N ALA A 680 3.50 -12.19 10.89
CA ALA A 680 2.59 -13.25 10.46
C ALA A 680 1.15 -12.74 10.46
N ASN A 681 0.38 -13.19 9.46
CA ASN A 681 -1.05 -12.95 9.40
C ASN A 681 -1.75 -14.27 9.11
N LEU A 682 -2.92 -14.44 9.69
CA LEU A 682 -3.82 -15.56 9.44
C LEU A 682 -5.24 -15.01 9.37
N TRP A 683 -5.98 -15.46 8.39
CA TRP A 683 -7.43 -15.35 8.35
C TRP A 683 -7.99 -16.67 7.87
N THR A 684 -8.98 -17.20 8.58
CA THR A 684 -9.68 -18.41 8.17
C THR A 684 -11.18 -18.22 8.34
N ARG A 685 -11.95 -18.75 7.40
CA ARG A 685 -13.41 -18.76 7.42
C ARG A 685 -13.91 -20.17 7.20
N TYR A 686 -14.80 -20.62 8.09
CA TYR A 686 -15.53 -21.87 7.99
C TYR A 686 -17.02 -21.59 7.88
N ASN A 687 -17.69 -22.14 6.86
CA ASN A 687 -19.13 -22.13 6.74
C ASN A 687 -19.66 -23.51 7.17
N PHE A 688 -20.67 -23.55 8.01
CA PHE A 688 -21.23 -24.82 8.46
C PHE A 688 -21.87 -25.59 7.30
N ALA A 689 -21.71 -26.92 7.33
CA ALA A 689 -22.15 -27.79 6.24
C ALA A 689 -23.66 -27.69 5.98
N SER A 690 -24.07 -27.94 4.75
CA SER A 690 -25.48 -27.80 4.28
C SER A 690 -26.46 -28.78 4.90
N ASP A 691 -25.99 -29.80 5.59
CA ASP A 691 -26.78 -30.79 6.36
C ASP A 691 -26.81 -30.50 7.87
N SER A 692 -26.21 -29.40 8.31
CA SER A 692 -26.18 -28.97 9.71
C SER A 692 -27.32 -28.00 10.01
N ASP A 693 -27.80 -27.99 11.25
CA ASP A 693 -28.73 -26.97 11.77
C ASP A 693 -28.16 -25.56 11.71
N LEU A 694 -26.83 -25.42 11.59
CA LEU A 694 -26.09 -24.17 11.46
C LEU A 694 -25.73 -23.84 10.01
N GLN A 695 -26.31 -24.48 9.01
CA GLN A 695 -25.94 -24.34 7.57
C GLN A 695 -25.93 -22.90 7.04
N ASP A 696 -26.74 -22.02 7.64
CA ASP A 696 -26.82 -20.60 7.24
C ASP A 696 -25.72 -19.75 7.89
N PHE A 697 -24.93 -20.32 8.79
CA PHE A 697 -23.90 -19.62 9.53
C PHE A 697 -22.49 -19.94 9.04
N GLY A 698 -21.61 -19.00 9.28
CA GLY A 698 -20.16 -19.18 9.12
C GLY A 698 -19.41 -18.37 10.18
N ILE A 699 -18.22 -18.82 10.50
CA ILE A 699 -17.33 -18.15 11.44
C ILE A 699 -16.00 -17.78 10.76
N GLY A 700 -15.45 -16.64 11.17
CA GLY A 700 -14.12 -16.18 10.74
C GLY A 700 -13.23 -15.93 11.94
N ILE A 701 -11.95 -16.30 11.85
CA ILE A 701 -10.93 -16.03 12.85
C ILE A 701 -9.70 -15.46 12.18
N GLY A 702 -9.15 -14.40 12.76
CA GLY A 702 -7.95 -13.73 12.31
C GLY A 702 -6.90 -13.60 13.39
N MET A 703 -5.64 -13.57 12.99
CA MET A 703 -4.49 -13.27 13.84
C MET A 703 -3.51 -12.40 13.08
N GLN A 704 -2.95 -11.41 13.76
CA GLN A 704 -1.82 -10.63 13.25
C GLN A 704 -0.73 -10.57 14.32
N TYR A 705 0.50 -10.87 13.93
CA TYR A 705 1.70 -10.79 14.77
C TYR A 705 2.76 -9.91 14.12
N GLN A 706 3.42 -9.08 14.89
CA GLN A 706 4.65 -8.39 14.50
C GLN A 706 5.63 -8.39 15.67
N SER A 707 6.90 -8.68 15.39
CA SER A 707 7.99 -8.53 16.36
C SER A 707 8.35 -7.07 16.62
N THR A 708 9.23 -6.80 17.59
CA THR A 708 9.70 -5.46 17.95
C THR A 708 10.21 -4.66 16.75
N LYS A 709 10.03 -3.33 16.80
CA LYS A 709 10.46 -2.37 15.77
C LYS A 709 11.24 -1.22 16.38
N VAL A 710 12.13 -0.60 15.57
CA VAL A 710 12.78 0.67 15.91
C VAL A 710 12.05 1.82 15.21
N PRO A 711 11.95 3.01 15.83
CA PRO A 711 11.36 4.19 15.21
C PRO A 711 12.13 4.70 13.99
N TRP A 712 11.52 5.65 13.26
CA TRP A 712 12.11 6.18 12.03
C TRP A 712 13.37 6.99 12.27
N PHE A 713 13.31 8.00 13.13
CA PHE A 713 14.43 8.96 13.34
C PHE A 713 15.25 8.68 14.59
N THR A 714 14.62 8.22 15.66
CA THR A 714 15.29 7.88 16.92
C THR A 714 15.43 6.38 17.07
N ARG A 715 16.55 5.91 17.63
CA ARG A 715 16.87 4.48 17.77
C ARG A 715 17.08 4.02 19.19
N ASP A 716 16.91 4.93 20.12
CA ASP A 716 17.14 4.74 21.57
C ASP A 716 15.93 4.15 22.31
N PHE A 717 14.85 3.86 21.61
CA PHE A 717 13.76 3.04 22.12
C PHE A 717 13.23 2.06 21.07
N THR A 718 12.46 1.07 21.49
CA THR A 718 11.82 0.09 20.63
C THR A 718 10.32 0.03 20.88
N LEU A 719 9.56 -0.15 19.82
CA LEU A 719 8.15 -0.52 19.92
C LEU A 719 8.06 -2.02 20.24
N PRO A 720 7.24 -2.40 21.24
CA PRO A 720 7.07 -3.81 21.61
C PRO A 720 6.44 -4.62 20.47
N ASP A 721 6.63 -5.91 20.52
CA ASP A 721 5.90 -6.87 19.72
C ASP A 721 4.41 -6.91 20.11
N PHE A 722 3.59 -7.38 19.18
CA PHE A 722 2.19 -7.58 19.47
C PHE A 722 1.59 -8.78 18.71
N THR A 723 0.57 -9.35 19.30
CA THR A 723 -0.36 -10.28 18.65
C THR A 723 -1.78 -9.79 18.93
N ILE A 724 -2.57 -9.63 17.87
CA ILE A 724 -3.99 -9.31 17.94
C ILE A 724 -4.81 -10.39 17.26
N PHE A 725 -6.04 -10.58 17.74
CA PHE A 725 -6.99 -11.54 17.21
C PHE A 725 -8.24 -10.81 16.74
N ASP A 726 -8.78 -11.26 15.61
CA ASP A 726 -10.02 -10.80 15.02
C ASP A 726 -11.01 -11.96 14.92
N ALA A 727 -12.30 -11.68 14.93
CA ALA A 727 -13.34 -12.68 14.72
C ALA A 727 -14.43 -12.13 13.82
N ALA A 728 -15.14 -13.03 13.13
CA ALA A 728 -16.33 -12.67 12.37
C ALA A 728 -17.41 -13.74 12.50
N LEU A 729 -18.66 -13.31 12.43
CA LEU A 729 -19.83 -14.18 12.32
C LEU A 729 -20.56 -13.80 11.03
N PHE A 730 -20.85 -14.80 10.21
CA PHE A 730 -21.59 -14.64 8.96
C PHE A 730 -22.92 -15.36 9.07
N TYR A 731 -23.98 -14.73 8.55
CA TYR A 731 -25.31 -15.32 8.45
C TYR A 731 -25.84 -15.08 7.05
N LYS A 732 -26.16 -16.15 6.34
CA LYS A 732 -26.69 -16.13 4.99
C LYS A 732 -27.79 -17.19 4.87
N PRO A 733 -29.04 -16.84 5.15
CA PRO A 733 -30.16 -17.78 5.07
C PRO A 733 -30.25 -18.43 3.69
N ASN A 734 -30.51 -19.71 3.65
CA ASN A 734 -30.70 -20.44 2.40
C ASN A 734 -31.84 -19.80 1.58
N LYS A 735 -31.60 -19.61 0.26
CA LYS A 735 -32.53 -18.93 -0.68
C LYS A 735 -32.82 -17.46 -0.36
N SER A 736 -32.08 -16.84 0.56
CA SER A 736 -32.25 -15.42 0.86
C SER A 736 -31.27 -14.58 0.03
N ASN A 737 -31.73 -13.40 -0.36
CA ASN A 737 -30.90 -12.36 -0.97
C ASN A 737 -30.13 -11.53 0.07
N VAL A 738 -30.40 -11.75 1.35
CA VAL A 738 -29.75 -11.02 2.46
C VAL A 738 -28.56 -11.81 2.98
N GLN A 739 -27.48 -11.10 3.23
CA GLN A 739 -26.30 -11.61 3.95
C GLN A 739 -25.96 -10.63 5.07
N ILE A 740 -25.68 -11.14 6.25
CA ILE A 740 -25.27 -10.36 7.43
C ILE A 740 -23.88 -10.82 7.85
N ALA A 741 -23.02 -9.85 8.17
CA ALA A 741 -21.69 -10.11 8.72
C ALA A 741 -21.45 -9.22 9.94
N VAL A 742 -20.93 -9.79 11.01
CA VAL A 742 -20.44 -9.06 12.19
C VAL A 742 -18.95 -9.32 12.28
N ASN A 743 -18.15 -8.27 12.10
CA ASN A 743 -16.69 -8.34 12.23
C ASN A 743 -16.26 -7.66 13.53
N ALA A 744 -15.40 -8.31 14.31
CA ALA A 744 -14.79 -7.79 15.53
C ALA A 744 -13.26 -7.76 15.36
N GLY A 745 -12.67 -6.56 15.29
CA GLY A 745 -11.24 -6.37 15.23
C GLY A 745 -10.63 -6.20 16.61
N ASN A 746 -9.38 -6.67 16.79
CA ASN A 746 -8.65 -6.63 18.06
C ASN A 746 -9.52 -7.14 19.23
N LEU A 747 -10.04 -8.35 19.11
CA LEU A 747 -11.04 -8.95 20.00
C LEU A 747 -10.66 -8.88 21.49
N LEU A 748 -9.36 -9.03 21.80
CA LEU A 748 -8.83 -9.01 23.18
C LEU A 748 -8.52 -7.59 23.68
N ASN A 749 -8.81 -6.55 22.87
CA ASN A 749 -8.54 -5.13 23.19
C ASN A 749 -7.08 -4.85 23.58
N LYS A 750 -6.13 -5.50 22.88
CA LYS A 750 -4.70 -5.31 23.10
C LYS A 750 -4.28 -3.89 22.68
N THR A 751 -3.60 -3.15 23.52
CA THR A 751 -2.90 -1.92 23.12
C THR A 751 -1.64 -2.31 22.36
N TYR A 752 -1.45 -1.73 21.16
CA TYR A 752 -0.31 -2.00 20.29
C TYR A 752 0.05 -0.77 19.45
N TRP A 753 1.22 -0.80 18.83
CA TRP A 753 1.79 0.33 18.10
C TRP A 753 2.13 -0.07 16.67
N LEU A 754 1.52 0.62 15.70
CA LEU A 754 1.77 0.39 14.27
C LEU A 754 3.20 0.77 13.90
N GLY A 755 3.66 1.92 14.38
CA GLY A 755 4.99 2.45 14.11
C GLY A 755 5.24 3.73 14.89
N ALA A 756 6.42 4.30 14.71
CA ALA A 756 6.78 5.62 15.24
C ALA A 756 7.77 6.31 14.30
N GLN A 757 7.70 7.65 14.22
CA GLN A 757 8.75 8.44 13.60
C GLN A 757 9.82 8.82 14.63
N ASN A 758 9.38 9.35 15.76
CA ASN A 758 10.22 9.76 16.89
C ASN A 758 9.37 9.76 18.18
N TYR A 759 9.86 10.37 19.25
CA TYR A 759 9.13 10.51 20.52
C TYR A 759 7.83 11.30 20.43
N LEU A 760 7.64 12.12 19.41
CA LEU A 760 6.50 13.01 19.25
C LEU A 760 5.49 12.51 18.20
N ARG A 761 5.83 11.45 17.47
CA ARG A 761 4.97 10.84 16.44
C ARG A 761 4.93 9.33 16.56
N LEU A 762 4.07 8.86 17.44
CA LEU A 762 3.76 7.46 17.69
C LEU A 762 2.38 7.16 17.14
N PHE A 763 2.20 6.00 16.50
CA PHE A 763 0.96 5.58 15.88
C PHE A 763 0.36 4.38 16.62
N PRO A 764 -0.59 4.59 17.56
CA PRO A 764 -1.29 3.49 18.22
C PRO A 764 -2.18 2.71 17.25
N GLY A 765 -2.27 1.41 17.44
CA GLY A 765 -3.20 0.56 16.73
C GLY A 765 -4.63 0.72 17.24
N SER A 766 -5.61 0.36 16.42
CA SER A 766 -7.03 0.45 16.77
C SER A 766 -7.36 -0.45 17.96
N PRO A 767 -8.06 0.04 18.99
CA PRO A 767 -8.61 -0.78 20.06
C PRO A 767 -9.70 -1.70 19.48
N ARG A 768 -10.30 -2.54 20.34
CA ARG A 768 -11.40 -3.41 19.93
C ARG A 768 -12.51 -2.60 19.27
N ASN A 769 -12.93 -3.07 18.11
CA ASN A 769 -13.99 -2.47 17.31
C ASN A 769 -14.89 -3.54 16.72
N VAL A 770 -16.14 -3.18 16.47
CA VAL A 770 -17.15 -4.09 15.92
C VAL A 770 -17.86 -3.38 14.77
N THR A 771 -18.13 -4.11 13.70
CA THR A 771 -18.89 -3.63 12.54
C THR A 771 -19.92 -4.67 12.15
N LEU A 772 -21.17 -4.23 12.01
CA LEU A 772 -22.27 -4.99 11.41
C LEU A 772 -22.45 -4.55 9.96
N THR A 773 -22.47 -5.48 9.04
CA THR A 773 -22.73 -5.25 7.62
C THR A 773 -23.93 -6.07 7.17
N VAL A 774 -24.89 -5.44 6.52
CA VAL A 774 -26.03 -6.08 5.84
C VAL A 774 -25.87 -5.86 4.36
N THR A 775 -25.88 -6.95 3.59
CA THR A 775 -25.77 -6.94 2.12
C THR A 775 -27.03 -7.54 1.53
N TYR A 776 -27.60 -6.86 0.54
CA TYR A 776 -28.73 -7.34 -0.25
C TYR A 776 -28.33 -7.50 -1.71
N LYS A 777 -28.68 -8.68 -2.29
CA LYS A 777 -28.38 -9.05 -3.69
C LYS A 777 -29.68 -9.21 -4.43
N PHE A 778 -29.85 -8.46 -5.52
CA PHE A 778 -31.04 -8.53 -6.37
C PHE A 778 -30.92 -9.66 -7.39
#